data_6c31a8a8b1cefb784b4b8fd8f5a98474
#
_entry.id   6c31a8a8b1cefb784b4b8fd8f5a98474
#
_cell.length_a   1.000
_cell.length_b   1.000
_cell.length_c   1.000
_cell.angle_alpha   90.00
_cell.angle_beta   90.00
_cell.angle_gamma   90.00
#
_symmetry.space_group_name_H-M   'P 1'
#
loop_
_entity.id
_entity.type
_entity.pdbx_description
1 polymer ?
#
loop_
_entity_poly.entity_id
_entity_poly.type
_entity_poly.pdbx_seq_one_letter_code
_entity_poly.pdbx_strand_id
1 'polypeptide(L)'
;MTLWRKLLRRLRDRLRLSLMLVVLLSGAFAAMMMSIGLSWQAYQSLPYPQSDKLVWLQGNMLDEHDKTIMENAISTPVAWQLAQDKQLFDKASAVLYSHSLLRGSVVEPRIETTYVSDDFFSLFNIALKEGRWLSQSNELGTAPNEVVVTECFVQQYFPDENIIEQSIQLDDRRYIVVGVAACDESEPQLYQSNRMSEVFLPFTLMMGDRITGMDHLAVRSDLFLVGRIKQENAQLQLTLLQAQFQTAFEQAQLEQGISGRATLRFSLSPLADKLKGQLRTTTQWLAFAGVGLLVITLVNAFSLYLLDFKAKQNQLALAIVLGAKRGNLQLEQWRYIALIFLFASLLAIGIANAGVWLMQFWSKETLAHAVWLKLPWWSFLLVGAFAQLCALVFVKLAMSQVSFKDIRSQLSGSGKGQVKQLPKSMSQALLGLQIGVGIVTMSFAFWLLSYFGGQLNTSSGFNSNNLYFVELQQSNYDRSSDAIQARYNQAMINLSALRQHPSVESAALAGVLPHEFVFLEPLSLVDDGSDSVVAYLQLSGPNYFITSGLRFIAGGGFSEDDLAINSSGKKVVLNQLLAQRLGVTAADIGMTIYDRNQRPVTLVGIVENTFSHTSQAQALAYLPFNFISGNILVRAKAGEKLDLHTVTALYKQQNPSQSILKLVDIKSRMQQLNKTAMLSFLAGLVIALMMLIQVVAGMYGLLGYLAILSTPVFYIKRLVGAKVRDVLIEQCWSRASLVLVAVVIAVFLSLVVASTFGILSPLLGIYLLFAIVLVGSIVLVLELHHVTKQI
;
A
#
# COMPACT_ATOMS: atom_id res chain seq x y z
N MET A 1 -28.53 -21.35 39.90
CA MET A 1 -28.09 -20.07 40.51
C MET A 1 -26.78 -20.16 41.34
N THR A 2 -26.53 -21.24 42.05
CA THR A 2 -25.33 -21.45 42.90
C THR A 2 -24.02 -21.59 42.12
N LEU A 3 -24.01 -22.15 40.93
CA LEU A 3 -22.82 -22.43 40.13
C LEU A 3 -22.22 -21.15 39.52
N TRP A 4 -23.04 -20.24 39.00
CA TRP A 4 -22.66 -18.96 38.49
C TRP A 4 -22.06 -18.04 39.59
N ARG A 5 -22.66 -18.05 40.77
CA ARG A 5 -22.12 -17.32 41.93
C ARG A 5 -20.74 -17.82 42.35
N LYS A 6 -20.50 -19.14 42.32
CA LYS A 6 -19.17 -19.73 42.59
C LYS A 6 -18.13 -19.31 41.53
N LEU A 7 -18.49 -19.32 40.24
CA LEU A 7 -17.58 -18.90 39.15
C LEU A 7 -17.22 -17.41 39.21
N LEU A 8 -18.23 -16.56 39.43
CA LEU A 8 -18.03 -15.12 39.59
C LEU A 8 -17.18 -14.77 40.82
N ARG A 9 -17.40 -15.49 41.94
CA ARG A 9 -16.58 -15.33 43.16
C ARG A 9 -15.13 -15.70 42.88
N ARG A 10 -14.88 -16.77 42.13
CA ARG A 10 -13.54 -17.21 41.74
C ARG A 10 -12.85 -16.23 40.78
N LEU A 11 -13.58 -15.63 39.86
CA LEU A 11 -13.08 -14.54 39.02
C LEU A 11 -12.70 -13.31 39.84
N ARG A 12 -13.54 -12.95 40.80
CA ARG A 12 -13.31 -11.82 41.71
C ARG A 12 -12.11 -12.06 42.63
N ASP A 13 -11.95 -13.24 43.18
CA ASP A 13 -10.84 -13.59 44.09
C ASP A 13 -9.48 -13.54 43.38
N ARG A 14 -9.47 -13.63 42.01
CA ARG A 14 -8.28 -13.56 41.15
C ARG A 14 -8.42 -12.53 40.04
N LEU A 15 -9.03 -11.41 40.36
CA LEU A 15 -9.41 -10.39 39.39
C LEU A 15 -8.20 -9.92 38.57
N ARG A 16 -7.04 -9.70 39.17
CA ARG A 16 -5.81 -9.25 38.48
C ARG A 16 -5.37 -10.23 37.37
N LEU A 17 -5.29 -11.52 37.69
CA LEU A 17 -4.88 -12.55 36.74
C LEU A 17 -5.93 -12.72 35.60
N SER A 18 -7.21 -12.77 35.98
CA SER A 18 -8.29 -12.90 35.03
C SER A 18 -8.38 -11.70 34.07
N LEU A 19 -8.23 -10.47 34.57
CA LEU A 19 -8.18 -9.26 33.75
C LEU A 19 -6.97 -9.27 32.83
N MET A 20 -5.80 -9.63 33.33
CA MET A 20 -4.58 -9.72 32.53
C MET A 20 -4.75 -10.72 31.38
N LEU A 21 -5.31 -11.90 31.64
CA LEU A 21 -5.60 -12.89 30.62
C LEU A 21 -6.65 -12.40 29.61
N VAL A 22 -7.72 -11.73 30.05
CA VAL A 22 -8.75 -11.17 29.16
C VAL A 22 -8.12 -10.12 28.22
N VAL A 23 -7.34 -9.18 28.77
CA VAL A 23 -6.72 -8.11 27.95
C VAL A 23 -5.71 -8.69 26.97
N LEU A 24 -4.83 -9.61 27.41
CA LEU A 24 -3.84 -10.23 26.52
C LEU A 24 -4.49 -11.01 25.38
N LEU A 25 -5.50 -11.85 25.70
CA LEU A 25 -6.19 -12.67 24.71
C LEU A 25 -7.06 -11.83 23.77
N SER A 26 -7.71 -10.77 24.26
CA SER A 26 -8.60 -9.95 23.44
C SER A 26 -7.87 -9.26 22.29
N GLY A 27 -6.66 -8.76 22.50
CA GLY A 27 -5.84 -8.16 21.45
C GLY A 27 -5.50 -9.18 20.34
N ALA A 28 -5.09 -10.39 20.72
CA ALA A 28 -4.75 -11.44 19.75
C ALA A 28 -5.98 -11.95 18.98
N PHE A 29 -7.11 -12.13 19.67
CA PHE A 29 -8.37 -12.52 19.01
C PHE A 29 -8.91 -11.42 18.11
N ALA A 30 -8.77 -10.15 18.47
CA ALA A 30 -9.12 -9.02 17.62
C ALA A 30 -8.27 -9.00 16.34
N ALA A 31 -6.95 -9.16 16.47
CA ALA A 31 -6.04 -9.25 15.32
C ALA A 31 -6.41 -10.45 14.41
N MET A 32 -6.75 -11.59 14.98
CA MET A 32 -7.23 -12.75 14.24
C MET A 32 -8.56 -12.47 13.51
N MET A 33 -9.54 -11.82 14.16
CA MET A 33 -10.81 -11.44 13.53
C MET A 33 -10.59 -10.49 12.36
N MET A 34 -9.74 -9.46 12.54
CA MET A 34 -9.38 -8.52 11.49
C MET A 34 -8.67 -9.22 10.33
N SER A 35 -7.68 -10.08 10.62
CA SER A 35 -6.96 -10.84 9.59
C SER A 35 -7.89 -11.73 8.77
N ILE A 36 -8.80 -12.46 9.40
CA ILE A 36 -9.78 -13.32 8.73
C ILE A 36 -10.75 -12.46 7.90
N GLY A 37 -11.29 -11.37 8.47
CA GLY A 37 -12.24 -10.50 7.78
C GLY A 37 -11.65 -9.82 6.57
N LEU A 38 -10.45 -9.25 6.70
CA LEU A 38 -9.75 -8.59 5.60
C LEU A 38 -9.31 -9.59 4.53
N SER A 39 -8.82 -10.77 4.92
CA SER A 39 -8.48 -11.83 3.98
C SER A 39 -9.70 -12.31 3.20
N TRP A 40 -10.83 -12.50 3.88
CA TRP A 40 -12.09 -12.86 3.23
C TRP A 40 -12.46 -11.86 2.13
N GLN A 41 -12.41 -10.57 2.44
CA GLN A 41 -12.73 -9.51 1.46
C GLN A 41 -11.72 -9.42 0.32
N ALA A 42 -10.43 -9.64 0.60
CA ALA A 42 -9.40 -9.64 -0.42
C ALA A 42 -9.58 -10.77 -1.44
N TYR A 43 -10.09 -11.94 -0.99
CA TYR A 43 -10.29 -13.13 -1.83
C TYR A 43 -11.74 -13.34 -2.27
N GLN A 44 -12.69 -12.57 -1.76
CA GLN A 44 -14.08 -12.61 -2.23
C GLN A 44 -14.16 -12.18 -3.70
N SER A 45 -15.09 -12.75 -4.47
CA SER A 45 -15.39 -12.31 -5.82
C SER A 45 -15.74 -10.81 -5.87
N LEU A 46 -15.47 -10.17 -6.99
CA LEU A 46 -15.90 -8.77 -7.21
C LEU A 46 -17.44 -8.71 -7.29
N PRO A 47 -18.06 -7.57 -6.95
CA PRO A 47 -19.52 -7.42 -6.98
C PRO A 47 -20.09 -7.27 -8.41
N TYR A 48 -19.40 -7.77 -9.41
CA TYR A 48 -19.80 -7.66 -10.82
C TYR A 48 -20.34 -8.99 -11.35
N PRO A 49 -21.24 -8.94 -12.35
CA PRO A 49 -21.77 -10.15 -12.97
C PRO A 49 -20.66 -11.00 -13.59
N GLN A 50 -20.61 -12.30 -13.23
CA GLN A 50 -19.57 -13.24 -13.71
C GLN A 50 -18.14 -12.72 -13.52
N SER A 51 -17.86 -12.19 -12.35
CA SER A 51 -16.59 -11.53 -12.01
C SER A 51 -15.36 -12.44 -12.14
N ASP A 52 -15.54 -13.75 -12.08
CA ASP A 52 -14.54 -14.79 -12.33
C ASP A 52 -13.99 -14.79 -13.76
N LYS A 53 -14.83 -14.36 -14.72
CA LYS A 53 -14.47 -14.23 -16.15
C LYS A 53 -14.04 -12.83 -16.55
N LEU A 54 -14.08 -11.86 -15.62
CA LEU A 54 -13.64 -10.49 -15.91
C LEU A 54 -12.12 -10.42 -15.89
N VAL A 55 -11.56 -9.96 -16.98
CA VAL A 55 -10.12 -9.74 -17.16
C VAL A 55 -9.86 -8.31 -17.61
N TRP A 56 -8.65 -7.84 -17.36
CA TRP A 56 -8.15 -6.60 -17.94
C TRP A 56 -6.91 -6.90 -18.78
N LEU A 57 -6.73 -6.12 -19.83
CA LEU A 57 -5.56 -6.21 -20.68
C LEU A 57 -4.40 -5.48 -19.99
N GLN A 58 -3.39 -6.22 -19.61
CA GLN A 58 -2.13 -5.67 -19.15
C GLN A 58 -1.17 -5.58 -20.33
N GLY A 59 -0.85 -4.37 -20.77
CA GLY A 59 0.16 -4.11 -21.77
C GLY A 59 1.45 -3.66 -21.11
N ASN A 60 2.56 -4.26 -21.50
CA ASN A 60 3.88 -3.84 -21.07
C ASN A 60 4.73 -3.49 -22.28
N MET A 61 5.39 -2.36 -22.22
CA MET A 61 6.40 -1.98 -23.20
C MET A 61 7.77 -2.40 -22.66
N LEU A 62 8.50 -3.16 -23.45
CA LEU A 62 9.79 -3.73 -23.09
C LEU A 62 10.90 -3.15 -23.97
N ASP A 63 12.12 -3.06 -23.43
CA ASP A 63 13.31 -2.73 -24.19
C ASP A 63 13.89 -3.97 -24.91
N GLU A 64 14.99 -3.79 -25.60
CA GLU A 64 15.70 -4.86 -26.34
C GLU A 64 16.22 -5.99 -25.42
N HIS A 65 16.29 -5.75 -24.10
CA HIS A 65 16.74 -6.70 -23.08
C HIS A 65 15.56 -7.34 -22.31
N ASP A 66 14.34 -7.28 -22.84
CA ASP A 66 13.11 -7.76 -22.17
C ASP A 66 12.79 -7.07 -20.83
N LYS A 67 13.38 -5.91 -20.56
CA LYS A 67 13.09 -5.15 -19.35
C LYS A 67 11.89 -4.24 -19.56
N THR A 68 10.95 -4.26 -18.63
CA THR A 68 9.77 -3.39 -18.69
C THR A 68 10.18 -1.91 -18.58
N ILE A 69 9.86 -1.17 -19.63
CA ILE A 69 10.05 0.27 -19.73
C ILE A 69 8.80 1.00 -19.23
N MET A 70 7.62 0.52 -19.62
CA MET A 70 6.34 1.10 -19.25
C MET A 70 5.32 0.01 -18.95
N GLU A 71 4.68 0.13 -17.80
CA GLU A 71 3.56 -0.73 -17.43
C GLU A 71 2.24 -0.11 -17.91
N ASN A 72 1.27 -0.97 -18.20
CA ASN A 72 -0.04 -0.59 -18.72
C ASN A 72 0.06 0.26 -20.01
N ALA A 73 0.95 -0.14 -20.92
CA ALA A 73 1.21 0.51 -22.19
C ALA A 73 0.26 -0.01 -23.24
N ILE A 74 -0.86 0.69 -23.49
CA ILE A 74 -1.87 0.33 -24.47
C ILE A 74 -2.08 1.52 -25.40
N SER A 75 -2.08 1.29 -26.72
CA SER A 75 -2.47 2.31 -27.69
C SER A 75 -3.97 2.33 -27.89
N THR A 76 -4.51 3.48 -28.25
CA THR A 76 -5.95 3.66 -28.47
C THR A 76 -6.50 2.73 -29.57
N PRO A 77 -5.82 2.54 -30.73
CA PRO A 77 -6.25 1.59 -31.74
C PRO A 77 -6.36 0.15 -31.23
N VAL A 78 -5.35 -0.29 -30.45
CA VAL A 78 -5.35 -1.65 -29.87
C VAL A 78 -6.52 -1.84 -28.92
N ALA A 79 -6.74 -0.88 -28.01
CA ALA A 79 -7.85 -0.94 -27.06
C ALA A 79 -9.21 -0.99 -27.78
N TRP A 80 -9.39 -0.18 -28.80
CA TRP A 80 -10.62 -0.14 -29.60
C TRP A 80 -10.86 -1.43 -30.38
N GLN A 81 -9.86 -1.92 -31.13
CA GLN A 81 -9.99 -3.15 -31.92
C GLN A 81 -10.28 -4.36 -31.05
N LEU A 82 -9.57 -4.49 -29.93
CA LEU A 82 -9.80 -5.59 -28.99
C LEU A 82 -11.16 -5.48 -28.28
N ALA A 83 -11.65 -4.26 -27.99
CA ALA A 83 -12.98 -4.09 -27.41
C ALA A 83 -14.09 -4.61 -28.31
N GLN A 84 -13.89 -4.56 -29.63
CA GLN A 84 -14.84 -5.04 -30.63
C GLN A 84 -14.66 -6.53 -30.98
N ASP A 85 -13.60 -7.18 -30.53
CA ASP A 85 -13.33 -8.58 -30.83
C ASP A 85 -14.29 -9.51 -30.09
N LYS A 86 -15.35 -9.95 -30.81
CA LYS A 86 -16.36 -10.88 -30.29
C LYS A 86 -15.89 -12.34 -30.22
N GLN A 87 -14.69 -12.65 -30.70
CA GLN A 87 -14.08 -13.98 -30.54
C GLN A 87 -13.39 -14.06 -29.18
N LEU A 88 -12.70 -12.99 -28.78
CA LEU A 88 -11.98 -12.90 -27.51
C LEU A 88 -12.91 -12.64 -26.33
N PHE A 89 -13.81 -11.65 -26.49
CA PHE A 89 -14.71 -11.20 -25.43
C PHE A 89 -16.18 -11.42 -25.76
N ASP A 90 -16.95 -11.80 -24.76
CA ASP A 90 -18.42 -11.73 -24.79
C ASP A 90 -18.87 -10.27 -24.74
N LYS A 91 -18.30 -9.53 -23.79
CA LYS A 91 -18.46 -8.09 -23.62
C LYS A 91 -17.11 -7.47 -23.27
N ALA A 92 -16.82 -6.31 -23.83
CA ALA A 92 -15.60 -5.59 -23.51
C ALA A 92 -15.80 -4.08 -23.59
N SER A 93 -15.05 -3.35 -22.77
CA SER A 93 -15.04 -1.89 -22.81
C SER A 93 -13.62 -1.35 -22.73
N ALA A 94 -13.31 -0.44 -23.67
CA ALA A 94 -12.19 0.48 -23.54
C ALA A 94 -12.63 1.62 -22.62
N VAL A 95 -11.79 1.95 -21.65
CA VAL A 95 -12.05 2.96 -20.60
C VAL A 95 -10.88 3.91 -20.56
N LEU A 96 -11.12 5.19 -20.78
CA LEU A 96 -10.12 6.23 -20.65
C LEU A 96 -10.58 7.26 -19.64
N TYR A 97 -9.78 7.44 -18.61
CA TYR A 97 -10.01 8.46 -17.60
C TYR A 97 -9.46 9.81 -18.06
N SER A 98 -10.29 10.84 -17.99
CA SER A 98 -9.96 12.20 -18.36
C SER A 98 -10.63 13.18 -17.40
N HIS A 99 -10.53 14.46 -17.69
CA HIS A 99 -11.20 15.52 -16.94
C HIS A 99 -11.53 16.66 -17.90
N SER A 100 -12.57 17.41 -17.57
CA SER A 100 -13.03 18.55 -18.33
C SER A 100 -13.42 19.68 -17.39
N LEU A 101 -13.51 20.90 -17.90
CA LEU A 101 -14.06 22.03 -17.18
C LEU A 101 -15.54 22.21 -17.53
N LEU A 102 -16.38 22.29 -16.52
CA LEU A 102 -17.79 22.67 -16.69
C LEU A 102 -17.87 24.17 -16.90
N ARG A 103 -18.22 24.58 -18.11
CA ARG A 103 -18.36 25.98 -18.49
C ARG A 103 -19.70 26.56 -18.06
N GLY A 104 -19.76 27.85 -17.92
CA GLY A 104 -21.01 28.58 -17.62
C GLY A 104 -21.18 29.04 -16.18
N SER A 105 -20.26 28.69 -15.29
CA SER A 105 -20.20 29.24 -13.93
C SER A 105 -19.01 30.19 -13.75
N VAL A 106 -19.07 31.05 -12.72
CA VAL A 106 -17.99 32.01 -12.41
C VAL A 106 -16.70 31.30 -12.04
N VAL A 107 -16.82 30.16 -11.36
CA VAL A 107 -15.74 29.22 -11.09
C VAL A 107 -16.02 27.99 -11.92
N GLU A 108 -15.26 27.78 -12.97
CA GLU A 108 -15.40 26.63 -13.87
C GLU A 108 -14.86 25.37 -13.15
N PRO A 109 -15.73 24.53 -12.56
CA PRO A 109 -15.26 23.39 -11.80
C PRO A 109 -14.66 22.35 -12.73
N ARG A 110 -13.61 21.67 -12.25
CA ARG A 110 -13.06 20.49 -12.88
C ARG A 110 -13.96 19.30 -12.62
N ILE A 111 -14.39 18.66 -13.72
CA ILE A 111 -15.27 17.49 -13.72
C ILE A 111 -14.46 16.25 -14.09
N GLU A 112 -14.62 15.18 -13.34
CA GLU A 112 -14.02 13.89 -13.63
C GLU A 112 -14.80 13.19 -14.74
N THR A 113 -14.24 13.20 -15.95
CA THR A 113 -14.86 12.61 -17.14
C THR A 113 -14.23 11.26 -17.46
N THR A 114 -15.05 10.32 -17.94
CA THR A 114 -14.60 8.99 -18.37
C THR A 114 -15.19 8.65 -19.73
N TYR A 115 -14.30 8.38 -20.67
CA TYR A 115 -14.70 7.88 -21.99
C TYR A 115 -14.85 6.37 -21.92
N VAL A 116 -16.00 5.86 -22.33
CA VAL A 116 -16.35 4.44 -22.24
C VAL A 116 -16.91 3.93 -23.55
N SER A 117 -16.60 2.69 -23.88
CA SER A 117 -17.26 2.00 -24.98
C SER A 117 -18.48 1.20 -24.48
N ASP A 118 -19.25 0.69 -25.42
CA ASP A 118 -20.63 0.22 -25.33
C ASP A 118 -20.98 -0.67 -24.12
N ASP A 119 -20.14 -1.61 -23.80
CA ASP A 119 -20.44 -2.63 -22.79
C ASP A 119 -20.14 -2.20 -21.35
N PHE A 120 -19.60 -1.00 -21.12
CA PHE A 120 -19.12 -0.55 -19.80
C PHE A 120 -20.17 -0.70 -18.69
N PHE A 121 -21.33 -0.07 -18.89
CA PHE A 121 -22.39 -0.06 -17.88
C PHE A 121 -22.94 -1.46 -17.60
N SER A 122 -23.02 -2.30 -18.62
CA SER A 122 -23.49 -3.68 -18.48
C SER A 122 -22.47 -4.63 -17.85
N LEU A 123 -21.17 -4.40 -18.07
CA LEU A 123 -20.09 -5.15 -17.44
C LEU A 123 -20.07 -4.96 -15.94
N PHE A 124 -20.26 -3.71 -15.50
CA PHE A 124 -20.15 -3.31 -14.10
C PHE A 124 -21.49 -3.17 -13.40
N ASN A 125 -22.60 -3.47 -14.09
CA ASN A 125 -23.96 -3.39 -13.56
C ASN A 125 -24.28 -2.02 -12.93
N ILE A 126 -23.79 -0.94 -13.58
CA ILE A 126 -24.13 0.43 -13.18
C ILE A 126 -25.60 0.67 -13.49
N ALA A 127 -26.35 1.17 -12.52
CA ALA A 127 -27.79 1.40 -12.68
C ALA A 127 -28.08 2.74 -13.37
N LEU A 128 -28.99 2.74 -14.34
CA LEU A 128 -29.56 3.97 -14.89
C LEU A 128 -30.73 4.41 -14.01
N LYS A 129 -30.73 5.66 -13.59
CA LYS A 129 -31.81 6.28 -12.79
C LYS A 129 -32.89 6.88 -13.68
N GLU A 130 -32.47 7.65 -14.67
CA GLU A 130 -33.35 8.36 -15.59
C GLU A 130 -32.75 8.39 -17.00
N GLY A 131 -33.59 8.53 -18.01
CA GLY A 131 -33.16 8.69 -19.41
C GLY A 131 -32.73 7.38 -20.07
N ARG A 132 -31.68 7.47 -20.89
CA ARG A 132 -31.10 6.33 -21.62
C ARG A 132 -29.56 6.35 -21.57
N TRP A 133 -28.97 5.21 -21.92
CA TRP A 133 -27.51 5.12 -22.10
C TRP A 133 -27.05 5.85 -23.38
N LEU A 134 -25.73 6.05 -23.47
CA LEU A 134 -25.08 6.64 -24.64
C LEU A 134 -25.43 5.89 -25.91
N SER A 135 -25.66 6.63 -26.99
CA SER A 135 -25.86 6.04 -28.31
C SER A 135 -24.54 5.48 -28.83
N GLN A 136 -24.64 4.31 -29.43
CA GLN A 136 -23.48 3.62 -29.97
C GLN A 136 -23.20 4.10 -31.39
N SER A 137 -21.93 4.30 -31.71
CA SER A 137 -21.46 4.48 -33.08
C SER A 137 -20.32 3.51 -33.33
N ASN A 138 -20.44 2.71 -34.37
CA ASN A 138 -19.40 1.78 -34.83
C ASN A 138 -18.29 2.51 -35.62
N GLU A 139 -18.50 3.77 -35.96
CA GLU A 139 -17.55 4.56 -36.72
C GLU A 139 -16.88 5.60 -35.83
N LEU A 140 -15.57 5.69 -35.93
CA LEU A 140 -14.75 6.62 -35.20
C LEU A 140 -15.09 8.07 -35.55
N GLY A 141 -15.31 8.92 -34.55
CA GLY A 141 -15.59 10.34 -34.76
C GLY A 141 -17.02 10.70 -35.13
N THR A 142 -17.93 9.73 -35.31
CA THR A 142 -19.32 9.97 -35.69
C THR A 142 -20.31 9.89 -34.54
N ALA A 143 -19.85 9.62 -33.34
CA ALA A 143 -20.72 9.57 -32.16
C ALA A 143 -21.39 10.92 -31.93
N PRO A 144 -22.67 10.94 -31.53
CA PRO A 144 -23.36 12.18 -31.18
C PRO A 144 -22.73 12.77 -29.91
N ASN A 145 -22.80 14.09 -29.78
CA ASN A 145 -22.33 14.79 -28.57
C ASN A 145 -23.29 14.54 -27.39
N GLU A 146 -23.34 13.33 -26.93
CA GLU A 146 -24.17 12.88 -25.81
C GLU A 146 -23.33 12.62 -24.57
N VAL A 147 -23.91 12.84 -23.38
CA VAL A 147 -23.31 12.48 -22.11
C VAL A 147 -24.31 11.79 -21.21
N VAL A 148 -23.82 10.90 -20.39
CA VAL A 148 -24.50 10.37 -19.22
C VAL A 148 -23.80 10.94 -18.00
N VAL A 149 -24.55 11.63 -17.13
CA VAL A 149 -24.06 12.23 -15.88
C VAL A 149 -24.41 11.35 -14.71
N THR A 150 -23.71 11.50 -13.60
CA THR A 150 -24.05 10.79 -12.36
C THR A 150 -25.03 11.58 -11.51
N GLU A 151 -25.79 10.89 -10.66
CA GLU A 151 -26.69 11.51 -9.69
C GLU A 151 -25.97 12.51 -8.77
N CYS A 152 -24.71 12.20 -8.37
CA CYS A 152 -23.88 13.12 -7.57
C CYS A 152 -23.52 14.39 -8.31
N PHE A 153 -23.22 14.32 -9.61
CA PHE A 153 -22.99 15.48 -10.47
C PHE A 153 -24.23 16.38 -10.52
N VAL A 154 -25.42 15.79 -10.73
CA VAL A 154 -26.67 16.52 -10.77
C VAL A 154 -26.93 17.23 -9.44
N GLN A 155 -26.82 16.52 -8.32
CA GLN A 155 -27.03 17.09 -6.99
C GLN A 155 -26.07 18.22 -6.66
N GLN A 156 -24.83 18.14 -7.15
CA GLN A 156 -23.81 19.14 -6.85
C GLN A 156 -23.90 20.40 -7.69
N TYR A 157 -24.21 20.27 -8.99
CA TYR A 157 -24.14 21.38 -9.96
C TYR A 157 -25.51 21.84 -10.49
N PHE A 158 -26.55 21.00 -10.43
CA PHE A 158 -27.88 21.24 -10.98
C PHE A 158 -28.99 20.73 -10.02
N PRO A 159 -28.99 21.10 -8.73
CA PRO A 159 -29.82 20.44 -7.72
C PRO A 159 -31.33 20.57 -7.93
N ASP A 160 -31.79 21.63 -8.61
CA ASP A 160 -33.21 21.95 -8.79
C ASP A 160 -33.68 21.82 -10.25
N GLU A 161 -32.86 21.25 -11.14
CA GLU A 161 -33.15 21.22 -12.58
C GLU A 161 -33.35 19.79 -13.07
N ASN A 162 -34.33 19.61 -13.99
CA ASN A 162 -34.39 18.40 -14.80
C ASN A 162 -33.35 18.53 -15.90
N ILE A 163 -32.22 17.83 -15.75
CA ILE A 163 -31.07 17.94 -16.64
C ILE A 163 -31.20 17.11 -17.93
N ILE A 164 -32.16 16.17 -18.00
CA ILE A 164 -32.36 15.33 -19.20
C ILE A 164 -32.73 16.21 -20.39
N GLU A 165 -32.11 15.94 -21.53
CA GLU A 165 -32.21 16.70 -22.78
C GLU A 165 -31.67 18.14 -22.74
N GLN A 166 -31.14 18.58 -21.61
CA GLN A 166 -30.43 19.84 -21.52
C GLN A 166 -29.00 19.74 -22.05
N SER A 167 -28.45 20.87 -22.52
CA SER A 167 -27.07 20.94 -22.96
C SER A 167 -26.15 21.46 -21.89
N ILE A 168 -25.10 20.71 -21.60
CA ILE A 168 -23.98 21.16 -20.76
C ILE A 168 -22.76 21.45 -21.62
N GLN A 169 -21.95 22.41 -21.23
CA GLN A 169 -20.71 22.73 -21.93
C GLN A 169 -19.53 22.20 -21.10
N LEU A 170 -18.85 21.21 -21.68
CA LEU A 170 -17.60 20.67 -21.15
C LEU A 170 -16.45 21.11 -22.05
N ASP A 171 -15.50 21.83 -21.49
CA ASP A 171 -14.44 22.49 -22.25
C ASP A 171 -15.03 23.40 -23.34
N ASP A 172 -14.66 23.15 -24.60
CA ASP A 172 -15.11 23.96 -25.73
C ASP A 172 -16.30 23.32 -26.50
N ARG A 173 -16.85 22.20 -25.98
CA ARG A 173 -17.93 21.45 -26.66
C ARG A 173 -19.20 21.42 -25.82
N ARG A 174 -20.33 21.45 -26.54
CA ARG A 174 -21.65 21.25 -25.96
C ARG A 174 -22.09 19.82 -26.15
N TYR A 175 -22.64 19.27 -25.07
CA TYR A 175 -23.13 17.90 -25.01
C TYR A 175 -24.57 17.91 -24.52
N ILE A 176 -25.38 16.99 -25.02
CA ILE A 176 -26.77 16.80 -24.57
C ILE A 176 -26.75 15.70 -23.51
N VAL A 177 -27.32 15.97 -22.35
CA VAL A 177 -27.48 14.98 -21.28
C VAL A 177 -28.61 14.01 -21.65
N VAL A 178 -28.27 12.75 -21.88
CA VAL A 178 -29.24 11.72 -22.32
C VAL A 178 -29.62 10.76 -21.20
N GLY A 179 -28.90 10.74 -20.10
CA GLY A 179 -29.20 9.87 -18.98
C GLY A 179 -28.50 10.29 -17.70
N VAL A 180 -29.05 9.81 -16.58
CA VAL A 180 -28.48 9.95 -15.24
C VAL A 180 -28.20 8.58 -14.68
N ALA A 181 -26.92 8.29 -14.43
CA ALA A 181 -26.46 7.04 -13.82
C ALA A 181 -26.49 7.15 -12.28
N ALA A 182 -26.62 6.03 -11.60
CA ALA A 182 -26.49 5.99 -10.17
C ALA A 182 -25.07 6.43 -9.75
N CYS A 183 -25.00 7.19 -8.64
CA CYS A 183 -23.75 7.54 -8.00
C CYS A 183 -23.48 6.53 -6.90
N ASP A 184 -23.02 5.36 -7.29
CA ASP A 184 -22.71 4.29 -6.36
C ASP A 184 -21.26 3.81 -6.55
N GLU A 185 -20.80 2.94 -5.66
CA GLU A 185 -19.45 2.39 -5.68
C GLU A 185 -19.28 1.25 -6.70
N SER A 186 -20.19 1.09 -7.67
CA SER A 186 -20.12 0.01 -8.66
C SER A 186 -19.10 0.29 -9.76
N GLU A 187 -18.68 1.53 -9.97
CA GLU A 187 -17.64 1.88 -10.93
C GLU A 187 -16.28 1.28 -10.53
N PRO A 188 -15.59 0.53 -11.42
CA PRO A 188 -14.26 -0.01 -11.13
C PRO A 188 -13.21 1.09 -11.15
N GLN A 189 -12.42 1.19 -10.09
CA GLN A 189 -11.36 2.18 -9.99
C GLN A 189 -10.04 1.66 -10.58
N LEU A 190 -9.93 1.71 -11.90
CA LEU A 190 -8.82 1.13 -12.64
C LEU A 190 -7.55 1.99 -12.60
N TYR A 191 -7.70 3.31 -12.59
CA TYR A 191 -6.59 4.26 -12.74
C TYR A 191 -6.07 4.78 -11.38
N GLN A 192 -6.94 5.41 -10.60
CA GLN A 192 -6.60 5.97 -9.29
C GLN A 192 -7.63 5.53 -8.27
N SER A 193 -7.16 5.23 -7.06
CA SER A 193 -8.04 4.99 -5.95
C SER A 193 -8.80 6.27 -5.61
N ASN A 194 -10.10 6.15 -5.37
CA ASN A 194 -11.00 7.23 -4.96
C ASN A 194 -11.35 8.26 -6.06
N ARG A 195 -11.14 7.94 -7.35
CA ARG A 195 -11.67 8.72 -8.45
C ARG A 195 -12.98 8.11 -8.92
N MET A 196 -14.08 8.84 -8.76
CA MET A 196 -15.38 8.50 -9.34
C MET A 196 -15.63 9.38 -10.54
N SER A 197 -16.18 8.81 -11.60
CA SER A 197 -16.59 9.57 -12.76
C SER A 197 -17.84 10.38 -12.42
N GLU A 198 -17.84 11.65 -12.80
CA GLU A 198 -19.01 12.52 -12.72
C GLU A 198 -19.80 12.53 -14.03
N VAL A 199 -19.07 12.33 -15.14
CA VAL A 199 -19.65 12.36 -16.49
C VAL A 199 -19.04 11.24 -17.35
N PHE A 200 -19.89 10.50 -18.07
CA PHE A 200 -19.48 9.48 -19.02
C PHE A 200 -19.71 9.96 -20.45
N LEU A 201 -18.69 9.77 -21.29
CA LEU A 201 -18.64 10.17 -22.70
C LEU A 201 -18.41 8.96 -23.60
N PRO A 202 -18.93 8.94 -24.85
CA PRO A 202 -18.61 7.87 -25.77
C PRO A 202 -17.12 7.83 -26.11
N PHE A 203 -16.52 6.64 -26.05
CA PHE A 203 -15.08 6.46 -26.34
C PHE A 203 -14.71 6.92 -27.75
N THR A 204 -15.61 6.74 -28.71
CA THR A 204 -15.44 7.13 -30.10
C THR A 204 -15.32 8.63 -30.32
N LEU A 205 -15.89 9.48 -29.46
CA LEU A 205 -15.72 10.95 -29.53
C LEU A 205 -14.27 11.38 -29.35
N MET A 206 -13.52 10.67 -28.51
CA MET A 206 -12.12 10.97 -28.28
C MET A 206 -11.27 10.78 -29.54
N MET A 207 -11.69 9.88 -30.44
CA MET A 207 -10.91 9.48 -31.61
C MET A 207 -11.09 10.43 -32.80
N GLY A 208 -12.20 11.20 -32.86
CA GLY A 208 -12.52 12.03 -34.02
C GLY A 208 -11.63 13.22 -34.29
N ASP A 209 -11.07 13.83 -33.24
CA ASP A 209 -10.27 15.06 -33.36
C ASP A 209 -8.77 14.88 -33.16
N ARG A 210 -8.37 13.75 -32.58
CA ARG A 210 -6.98 13.54 -32.15
C ARG A 210 -6.21 12.53 -32.97
N ILE A 211 -6.90 11.71 -33.75
CA ILE A 211 -6.30 10.60 -34.51
C ILE A 211 -6.87 10.54 -35.92
N THR A 212 -6.35 11.37 -36.77
CA THR A 212 -6.57 11.29 -38.24
C THR A 212 -5.81 10.12 -38.86
N GLY A 213 -5.01 9.41 -38.12
CA GLY A 213 -4.38 8.13 -38.42
C GLY A 213 -4.25 7.34 -37.11
N MET A 214 -4.52 6.05 -37.13
CA MET A 214 -4.39 5.15 -35.99
C MET A 214 -2.95 5.14 -35.53
N ASP A 215 -2.59 6.03 -34.60
CA ASP A 215 -1.22 6.13 -34.08
C ASP A 215 -0.97 5.01 -33.07
N HIS A 216 -0.36 3.94 -33.55
CA HIS A 216 0.05 2.81 -32.71
C HIS A 216 1.14 3.18 -31.72
N LEU A 217 1.85 4.30 -31.92
CA LEU A 217 2.90 4.80 -31.01
C LEU A 217 2.35 5.61 -29.83
N ALA A 218 1.10 6.08 -29.93
CA ALA A 218 0.45 6.81 -28.83
C ALA A 218 0.01 5.87 -27.71
N VAL A 219 0.98 5.27 -27.06
CA VAL A 219 0.78 4.37 -25.92
C VAL A 219 0.45 5.18 -24.69
N ARG A 220 -0.57 4.74 -23.93
CA ARG A 220 -1.08 5.44 -22.74
C ARG A 220 -1.17 4.52 -21.53
N SER A 221 -0.90 5.05 -20.36
CA SER A 221 -1.03 4.33 -19.08
C SER A 221 -2.37 4.57 -18.36
N ASP A 222 -3.17 5.55 -18.82
CA ASP A 222 -4.50 5.91 -18.31
C ASP A 222 -5.65 5.29 -19.12
N LEU A 223 -5.32 4.50 -20.13
CA LEU A 223 -6.24 3.74 -20.97
C LEU A 223 -6.29 2.28 -20.51
N PHE A 224 -7.49 1.77 -20.33
CA PHE A 224 -7.72 0.39 -19.88
C PHE A 224 -8.68 -0.32 -20.85
N LEU A 225 -8.43 -1.60 -21.04
CA LEU A 225 -9.38 -2.51 -21.68
C LEU A 225 -9.80 -3.55 -20.66
N VAL A 226 -11.09 -3.62 -20.38
CA VAL A 226 -11.69 -4.61 -19.49
C VAL A 226 -12.73 -5.40 -20.27
N GLY A 227 -12.74 -6.71 -20.10
CA GLY A 227 -13.71 -7.53 -20.82
C GLY A 227 -14.01 -8.84 -20.08
N ARG A 228 -15.11 -9.46 -20.50
CA ARG A 228 -15.51 -10.79 -20.06
C ARG A 228 -15.06 -11.79 -21.12
N ILE A 229 -14.13 -12.68 -20.75
CA ILE A 229 -13.63 -13.71 -21.68
C ILE A 229 -14.74 -14.71 -22.03
N LYS A 230 -14.78 -15.08 -23.30
CA LYS A 230 -15.77 -16.02 -23.83
C LYS A 230 -15.31 -17.48 -23.75
N GLN A 231 -14.02 -17.71 -23.94
CA GLN A 231 -13.42 -19.05 -24.00
C GLN A 231 -12.21 -19.16 -23.07
N GLU A 232 -11.91 -20.41 -22.63
CA GLU A 232 -10.72 -20.69 -21.80
C GLU A 232 -9.38 -20.42 -22.52
N ASN A 233 -9.36 -20.42 -23.87
CA ASN A 233 -8.17 -20.21 -24.70
C ASN A 233 -7.95 -18.73 -25.08
N ALA A 234 -8.53 -17.77 -24.36
CA ALA A 234 -8.43 -16.35 -24.67
C ALA A 234 -6.98 -15.84 -24.73
N GLN A 235 -6.09 -16.36 -23.87
CA GLN A 235 -4.68 -15.98 -23.89
C GLN A 235 -3.96 -16.42 -25.17
N LEU A 236 -4.30 -17.59 -25.73
CA LEU A 236 -3.75 -18.04 -27.01
C LEU A 236 -4.20 -17.16 -28.18
N GLN A 237 -5.48 -16.78 -28.20
CA GLN A 237 -6.01 -15.84 -29.21
C GLN A 237 -5.35 -14.46 -29.10
N LEU A 238 -5.16 -13.96 -27.87
CA LEU A 238 -4.45 -12.71 -27.66
C LEU A 238 -3.01 -12.78 -28.19
N THR A 239 -2.33 -13.91 -28.05
CA THR A 239 -0.95 -14.09 -28.56
C THR A 239 -0.90 -13.99 -30.10
N LEU A 240 -1.91 -14.48 -30.79
CA LEU A 240 -2.02 -14.35 -32.25
C LEU A 240 -2.26 -12.88 -32.67
N LEU A 241 -3.15 -12.18 -31.99
CA LEU A 241 -3.42 -10.75 -32.21
C LEU A 241 -2.20 -9.88 -31.84
N GLN A 242 -1.47 -10.26 -30.83
CA GLN A 242 -0.26 -9.55 -30.42
C GLN A 242 0.77 -9.44 -31.53
N ALA A 243 0.97 -10.48 -32.35
CA ALA A 243 1.89 -10.44 -33.48
C ALA A 243 1.48 -9.37 -34.50
N GLN A 244 0.18 -9.20 -34.76
CA GLN A 244 -0.33 -8.16 -35.63
C GLN A 244 -0.11 -6.75 -35.08
N PHE A 245 -0.41 -6.55 -33.79
CA PHE A 245 -0.20 -5.27 -33.12
C PHE A 245 1.28 -4.89 -33.01
N GLN A 246 2.14 -5.89 -32.75
CA GLN A 246 3.58 -5.69 -32.74
C GLN A 246 4.11 -5.26 -34.11
N THR A 247 3.66 -5.91 -35.19
CA THR A 247 4.02 -5.53 -36.56
C THR A 247 3.58 -4.10 -36.90
N ALA A 248 2.34 -3.73 -36.53
CA ALA A 248 1.82 -2.38 -36.76
C ALA A 248 2.62 -1.33 -35.93
N PHE A 249 3.01 -1.66 -34.70
CA PHE A 249 3.82 -0.82 -33.84
C PHE A 249 5.24 -0.63 -34.41
N GLU A 250 5.88 -1.70 -34.85
CA GLU A 250 7.21 -1.65 -35.48
C GLU A 250 7.19 -0.86 -36.80
N GLN A 251 6.15 -1.04 -37.61
CA GLN A 251 5.96 -0.28 -38.84
C GLN A 251 5.81 1.22 -38.56
N ALA A 252 5.02 1.59 -37.56
CA ALA A 252 4.87 2.97 -37.13
C ALA A 252 6.19 3.55 -36.56
N GLN A 253 7.00 2.73 -35.87
CA GLN A 253 8.34 3.14 -35.44
C GLN A 253 9.26 3.44 -36.62
N LEU A 254 9.28 2.58 -37.63
CA LEU A 254 10.11 2.76 -38.84
C LEU A 254 9.67 3.99 -39.65
N GLU A 255 8.37 4.23 -39.80
CA GLU A 255 7.84 5.39 -40.49
C GLU A 255 8.22 6.72 -39.83
N GLN A 256 8.36 6.71 -38.50
CA GLN A 256 8.80 7.88 -37.71
C GLN A 256 10.31 7.94 -37.50
N GLY A 257 11.08 7.04 -38.09
CA GLY A 257 12.54 7.02 -37.98
C GLY A 257 13.06 6.68 -36.58
N ILE A 258 12.29 5.90 -35.78
CA ILE A 258 12.67 5.50 -34.44
C ILE A 258 13.58 4.28 -34.52
N SER A 259 14.82 4.43 -34.08
CA SER A 259 15.86 3.38 -34.17
C SER A 259 15.85 2.39 -33.01
N GLY A 260 15.24 2.69 -31.87
CA GLY A 260 15.16 1.76 -30.73
C GLY A 260 14.01 0.76 -30.91
N ARG A 261 14.29 -0.53 -30.75
CA ARG A 261 13.28 -1.59 -30.80
C ARG A 261 12.60 -1.75 -29.43
N ALA A 262 11.48 -1.09 -29.26
CA ALA A 262 10.61 -1.42 -28.14
C ALA A 262 9.57 -2.47 -28.58
N THR A 263 9.31 -3.43 -27.70
CA THR A 263 8.29 -4.46 -27.93
C THR A 263 7.10 -4.27 -26.99
N LEU A 264 5.89 -4.49 -27.51
CA LEU A 264 4.67 -4.49 -26.73
C LEU A 264 4.31 -5.94 -26.37
N ARG A 265 4.12 -6.23 -25.09
CA ARG A 265 3.67 -7.53 -24.62
C ARG A 265 2.33 -7.40 -23.92
N PHE A 266 1.32 -8.11 -24.41
CA PHE A 266 -0.02 -8.12 -23.83
C PHE A 266 -0.30 -9.42 -23.09
N SER A 267 -0.98 -9.30 -21.96
CA SER A 267 -1.49 -10.44 -21.20
C SER A 267 -2.85 -10.12 -20.62
N LEU A 268 -3.70 -11.15 -20.50
CA LEU A 268 -4.98 -11.03 -19.82
C LEU A 268 -4.79 -11.44 -18.37
N SER A 269 -5.07 -10.52 -17.47
CA SER A 269 -4.99 -10.76 -16.04
C SER A 269 -6.38 -10.63 -15.42
N PRO A 270 -6.71 -11.42 -14.37
CA PRO A 270 -7.98 -11.26 -13.67
C PRO A 270 -8.17 -9.81 -13.18
N LEU A 271 -9.34 -9.23 -13.42
CA LEU A 271 -9.66 -7.87 -12.95
C LEU A 271 -9.53 -7.75 -11.43
N ALA A 272 -9.82 -8.83 -10.71
CA ALA A 272 -9.66 -8.89 -9.26
C ALA A 272 -8.21 -8.65 -8.81
N ASP A 273 -7.21 -9.04 -9.59
CA ASP A 273 -5.81 -8.82 -9.26
C ASP A 273 -5.41 -7.35 -9.43
N LYS A 274 -5.99 -6.65 -10.42
CA LYS A 274 -5.81 -5.20 -10.57
C LYS A 274 -6.44 -4.43 -9.41
N LEU A 275 -7.68 -4.75 -9.05
CA LEU A 275 -8.44 -3.98 -8.05
C LEU A 275 -8.07 -4.36 -6.61
N LYS A 276 -7.70 -5.62 -6.36
CA LYS A 276 -7.46 -6.16 -5.01
C LYS A 276 -6.05 -6.66 -4.75
N GLY A 277 -5.14 -6.64 -5.73
CA GLY A 277 -3.80 -7.23 -5.59
C GLY A 277 -3.01 -6.65 -4.43
N GLN A 278 -3.01 -5.34 -4.26
CA GLN A 278 -2.35 -4.67 -3.14
C GLN A 278 -3.01 -5.03 -1.80
N LEU A 279 -4.34 -5.14 -1.77
CA LEU A 279 -5.07 -5.56 -0.56
C LEU A 279 -4.72 -7.01 -0.19
N ARG A 280 -4.60 -7.93 -1.17
CA ARG A 280 -4.20 -9.32 -0.94
C ARG A 280 -2.81 -9.41 -0.30
N THR A 281 -1.85 -8.70 -0.84
CA THR A 281 -0.49 -8.68 -0.28
C THR A 281 -0.49 -8.12 1.15
N THR A 282 -1.17 -7.01 1.39
CA THR A 282 -1.26 -6.40 2.73
C THR A 282 -1.95 -7.35 3.73
N THR A 283 -3.02 -8.03 3.32
CA THR A 283 -3.73 -8.98 4.20
C THR A 283 -2.91 -10.22 4.52
N GLN A 284 -2.07 -10.70 3.60
CA GLN A 284 -1.13 -11.80 3.88
C GLN A 284 -0.13 -11.41 4.98
N TRP A 285 0.46 -10.21 4.90
CA TRP A 285 1.35 -9.70 5.94
C TRP A 285 0.67 -9.54 7.30
N LEU A 286 -0.56 -9.01 7.29
CA LEU A 286 -1.36 -8.84 8.50
C LEU A 286 -1.76 -10.19 9.10
N ALA A 287 -2.11 -11.18 8.27
CA ALA A 287 -2.43 -12.52 8.72
C ALA A 287 -1.22 -13.20 9.37
N PHE A 288 -0.04 -13.09 8.76
CA PHE A 288 1.20 -13.62 9.33
C PHE A 288 1.53 -12.99 10.69
N ALA A 289 1.44 -11.66 10.79
CA ALA A 289 1.64 -10.94 12.04
C ALA A 289 0.60 -11.34 13.10
N GLY A 290 -0.67 -11.49 12.71
CA GLY A 290 -1.76 -11.92 13.57
C GLY A 290 -1.57 -13.34 14.13
N VAL A 291 -1.11 -14.28 13.30
CA VAL A 291 -0.77 -15.64 13.72
C VAL A 291 0.39 -15.62 14.72
N GLY A 292 1.45 -14.85 14.45
CA GLY A 292 2.57 -14.69 15.37
C GLY A 292 2.13 -14.15 16.75
N LEU A 293 1.30 -13.10 16.74
CA LEU A 293 0.73 -12.50 17.94
C LEU A 293 -0.15 -13.51 18.70
N LEU A 294 -0.97 -14.29 17.97
CA LEU A 294 -1.82 -15.31 18.58
C LEU A 294 -1.00 -16.41 19.25
N VAL A 295 0.02 -16.94 18.58
CA VAL A 295 0.89 -18.01 19.13
C VAL A 295 1.56 -17.53 20.40
N ILE A 296 2.20 -16.35 20.40
CA ILE A 296 2.87 -15.82 21.58
C ILE A 296 1.89 -15.58 22.74
N THR A 297 0.69 -15.07 22.41
CA THR A 297 -0.36 -14.82 23.40
C THR A 297 -0.87 -16.13 24.02
N LEU A 298 -1.11 -17.16 23.22
CA LEU A 298 -1.57 -18.46 23.73
C LEU A 298 -0.51 -19.13 24.60
N VAL A 299 0.77 -19.06 24.23
CA VAL A 299 1.87 -19.59 25.03
C VAL A 299 1.96 -18.85 26.38
N ASN A 300 1.83 -17.53 26.36
CA ASN A 300 1.86 -16.70 27.56
C ASN A 300 0.64 -16.96 28.45
N ALA A 301 -0.54 -16.99 27.88
CA ALA A 301 -1.77 -17.29 28.59
C ALA A 301 -1.77 -18.69 29.19
N PHE A 302 -1.23 -19.68 28.45
CA PHE A 302 -1.06 -21.03 28.98
C PHE A 302 -0.08 -21.09 30.14
N SER A 303 1.06 -20.39 30.03
CA SER A 303 2.05 -20.31 31.10
C SER A 303 1.42 -19.73 32.37
N LEU A 304 0.73 -18.60 32.28
CA LEU A 304 0.04 -17.96 33.40
C LEU A 304 -1.05 -18.86 34.01
N TYR A 305 -1.85 -19.51 33.15
CA TYR A 305 -2.86 -20.47 33.61
C TYR A 305 -2.25 -21.66 34.33
N LEU A 306 -1.14 -22.22 33.80
CA LEU A 306 -0.46 -23.35 34.40
C LEU A 306 0.10 -23.03 35.79
N LEU A 307 0.58 -21.78 35.98
CA LEU A 307 1.03 -21.26 37.29
C LEU A 307 -0.12 -21.25 38.31
N ASP A 308 -1.28 -20.70 37.91
CA ASP A 308 -2.48 -20.67 38.74
C ASP A 308 -2.97 -22.08 39.08
N PHE A 309 -2.94 -22.97 38.05
CA PHE A 309 -3.34 -24.37 38.21
C PHE A 309 -2.44 -25.12 39.22
N LYS A 310 -1.13 -24.94 39.12
CA LYS A 310 -0.15 -25.55 40.05
C LYS A 310 -0.33 -25.05 41.47
N ALA A 311 -0.60 -23.77 41.67
CA ALA A 311 -0.89 -23.22 43.00
C ALA A 311 -2.12 -23.88 43.67
N LYS A 312 -3.03 -24.45 42.90
CA LYS A 312 -4.24 -25.15 43.37
C LYS A 312 -4.09 -26.67 43.43
N GLN A 313 -2.95 -27.21 43.05
CA GLN A 313 -2.77 -28.65 42.94
C GLN A 313 -3.10 -29.42 44.24
N ASN A 314 -2.76 -28.88 45.40
CA ASN A 314 -3.08 -29.49 46.69
C ASN A 314 -4.60 -29.53 46.99
N GLN A 315 -5.29 -28.47 46.59
CA GLN A 315 -6.81 -28.42 46.71
C GLN A 315 -7.45 -29.45 45.78
N LEU A 316 -6.93 -29.62 44.57
CA LEU A 316 -7.41 -30.63 43.63
C LEU A 316 -7.09 -32.03 44.13
N ALA A 317 -5.89 -32.27 44.70
CA ALA A 317 -5.55 -33.56 45.29
C ALA A 317 -6.52 -33.91 46.45
N LEU A 318 -6.80 -32.94 47.35
CA LEU A 318 -7.75 -33.12 48.45
C LEU A 318 -9.16 -33.46 47.93
N ALA A 319 -9.62 -32.74 46.91
CA ALA A 319 -10.94 -33.04 46.26
C ALA A 319 -11.02 -34.47 45.71
N ILE A 320 -9.94 -34.99 45.17
CA ILE A 320 -9.84 -36.36 44.64
C ILE A 320 -9.96 -37.39 45.78
N VAL A 321 -9.24 -37.11 46.90
CA VAL A 321 -9.31 -37.96 48.09
C VAL A 321 -10.73 -38.01 48.68
N LEU A 322 -11.44 -36.88 48.59
CA LEU A 322 -12.85 -36.77 48.97
C LEU A 322 -13.85 -37.37 47.94
N GLY A 323 -13.34 -38.03 46.89
CA GLY A 323 -14.15 -38.79 45.91
C GLY A 323 -14.53 -38.02 44.64
N ALA A 324 -13.96 -36.87 44.38
CA ALA A 324 -14.24 -36.12 43.14
C ALA A 324 -13.73 -36.88 41.92
N LYS A 325 -14.58 -37.13 40.92
CA LYS A 325 -14.22 -37.76 39.67
C LYS A 325 -13.39 -36.78 38.79
N ARG A 326 -12.37 -37.31 38.06
CA ARG A 326 -11.50 -36.55 37.18
C ARG A 326 -12.25 -35.66 36.17
N GLY A 327 -13.34 -36.22 35.58
CA GLY A 327 -14.14 -35.46 34.61
C GLY A 327 -14.84 -34.24 35.21
N ASN A 328 -15.32 -34.34 36.46
CA ASN A 328 -15.97 -33.22 37.15
C ASN A 328 -14.95 -32.07 37.44
N LEU A 329 -13.75 -32.42 37.84
CA LEU A 329 -12.68 -31.44 38.05
C LEU A 329 -12.22 -30.78 36.74
N GLN A 330 -12.12 -31.56 35.66
CA GLN A 330 -11.84 -31.01 34.33
C GLN A 330 -12.91 -30.04 33.87
N LEU A 331 -14.20 -30.41 34.04
CA LEU A 331 -15.34 -29.58 33.67
C LEU A 331 -15.37 -28.25 34.46
N GLU A 332 -15.07 -28.33 35.76
CA GLU A 332 -15.00 -27.13 36.62
C GLU A 332 -13.89 -26.19 36.20
N GLN A 333 -12.68 -26.72 35.91
CA GLN A 333 -11.56 -25.89 35.41
C GLN A 333 -11.85 -25.32 34.02
N TRP A 334 -12.45 -26.13 33.11
CA TRP A 334 -12.84 -25.67 31.79
C TRP A 334 -13.87 -24.53 31.87
N ARG A 335 -14.91 -24.64 32.69
CA ARG A 335 -15.90 -23.57 32.85
C ARG A 335 -15.27 -22.25 33.30
N TYR A 336 -14.28 -22.29 34.17
CA TYR A 336 -13.57 -21.09 34.61
C TYR A 336 -12.76 -20.43 33.47
N ILE A 337 -11.96 -21.22 32.78
CA ILE A 337 -11.16 -20.72 31.67
C ILE A 337 -12.02 -20.33 30.46
N ALA A 338 -13.05 -21.12 30.16
CA ALA A 338 -13.99 -20.83 29.10
C ALA A 338 -14.68 -19.47 29.25
N LEU A 339 -14.99 -19.06 30.50
CA LEU A 339 -15.51 -17.72 30.79
C LEU A 339 -14.47 -16.63 30.49
N ILE A 340 -13.21 -16.82 30.85
CA ILE A 340 -12.13 -15.85 30.56
C ILE A 340 -11.99 -15.70 29.04
N PHE A 341 -11.95 -16.82 28.30
CA PHE A 341 -11.85 -16.81 26.84
C PHE A 341 -13.10 -16.22 26.18
N LEU A 342 -14.29 -16.43 26.76
CA LEU A 342 -15.54 -15.81 26.29
C LEU A 342 -15.47 -14.28 26.46
N PHE A 343 -15.11 -13.78 27.64
CA PHE A 343 -14.97 -12.34 27.86
C PHE A 343 -13.89 -11.73 26.96
N ALA A 344 -12.77 -12.43 26.76
CA ALA A 344 -11.72 -12.00 25.84
C ALA A 344 -12.22 -11.92 24.41
N SER A 345 -13.01 -12.91 23.93
CA SER A 345 -13.56 -12.87 22.56
C SER A 345 -14.64 -11.80 22.39
N LEU A 346 -15.47 -11.53 23.41
CA LEU A 346 -16.43 -10.43 23.37
C LEU A 346 -15.74 -9.05 23.33
N LEU A 347 -14.70 -8.86 24.14
CA LEU A 347 -13.90 -7.64 24.09
C LEU A 347 -13.16 -7.51 22.76
N ALA A 348 -12.68 -8.62 22.19
CA ALA A 348 -12.03 -8.67 20.89
C ALA A 348 -12.92 -8.18 19.74
N ILE A 349 -14.23 -8.48 19.78
CA ILE A 349 -15.24 -7.99 18.81
C ILE A 349 -15.26 -6.45 18.84
N GLY A 350 -15.29 -5.86 20.03
CA GLY A 350 -15.26 -4.41 20.18
C GLY A 350 -13.99 -3.79 19.61
N ILE A 351 -12.82 -4.36 19.96
CA ILE A 351 -11.51 -3.90 19.48
C ILE A 351 -11.39 -4.05 17.95
N ALA A 352 -11.82 -5.18 17.38
CA ALA A 352 -11.76 -5.44 15.95
C ALA A 352 -12.64 -4.49 15.14
N ASN A 353 -13.88 -4.24 15.59
CA ASN A 353 -14.77 -3.28 14.93
C ASN A 353 -14.25 -1.84 15.05
N ALA A 354 -13.71 -1.46 16.21
CA ALA A 354 -13.08 -0.16 16.38
C ALA A 354 -11.84 0.01 15.48
N GLY A 355 -11.04 -1.06 15.33
CA GLY A 355 -9.90 -1.09 14.41
C GLY A 355 -10.31 -0.90 12.94
N VAL A 356 -11.34 -1.62 12.49
CA VAL A 356 -11.86 -1.47 11.13
C VAL A 356 -12.46 -0.07 10.91
N TRP A 357 -13.23 0.43 11.88
CA TRP A 357 -13.77 1.80 11.82
C TRP A 357 -12.66 2.86 11.71
N LEU A 358 -11.58 2.70 12.49
CA LEU A 358 -10.42 3.59 12.44
C LEU A 358 -9.72 3.50 11.07
N MET A 359 -9.56 2.31 10.53
CA MET A 359 -9.00 2.11 9.18
C MET A 359 -9.88 2.79 8.13
N GLN A 360 -11.20 2.62 8.18
CA GLN A 360 -12.13 3.29 7.27
C GLN A 360 -12.04 4.82 7.38
N PHE A 361 -12.05 5.34 8.61
CA PHE A 361 -11.98 6.77 8.85
C PHE A 361 -10.71 7.41 8.28
N TRP A 362 -9.56 6.75 8.43
CA TRP A 362 -8.27 7.28 7.99
C TRP A 362 -7.96 6.99 6.52
N SER A 363 -8.55 5.97 5.93
CA SER A 363 -8.27 5.56 4.56
C SER A 363 -9.32 6.02 3.53
N LYS A 364 -10.38 6.72 3.95
CA LYS A 364 -11.44 7.21 3.05
C LYS A 364 -10.93 7.93 1.80
N GLU A 365 -9.84 8.67 1.91
CA GLU A 365 -9.26 9.44 0.80
C GLU A 365 -8.21 8.67 -0.01
N THR A 366 -7.78 7.49 0.45
CA THR A 366 -6.64 6.77 -0.14
C THR A 366 -6.97 5.38 -0.66
N LEU A 367 -7.96 4.74 -0.09
CA LEU A 367 -8.39 3.40 -0.48
C LEU A 367 -9.87 3.47 -0.88
N ALA A 368 -10.12 3.41 -2.18
CA ALA A 368 -11.46 3.38 -2.74
C ALA A 368 -12.35 2.29 -2.15
N HIS A 369 -11.74 1.17 -1.77
CA HIS A 369 -12.41 0.03 -1.18
C HIS A 369 -12.46 0.06 0.35
N ALA A 370 -11.99 1.13 1.01
CA ALA A 370 -12.03 1.24 2.47
C ALA A 370 -13.46 1.22 3.03
N VAL A 371 -14.41 1.72 2.27
CA VAL A 371 -15.84 1.71 2.66
C VAL A 371 -16.40 0.29 2.72
N TRP A 372 -15.82 -0.66 1.99
CA TRP A 372 -16.27 -2.05 1.96
C TRP A 372 -15.65 -2.91 3.06
N LEU A 373 -14.71 -2.37 3.85
CA LEU A 373 -14.08 -3.08 4.93
C LEU A 373 -15.11 -3.37 6.05
N LYS A 374 -15.76 -4.53 6.00
CA LYS A 374 -16.70 -5.01 7.02
C LYS A 374 -16.25 -6.37 7.52
N LEU A 375 -16.30 -6.56 8.83
CA LEU A 375 -16.02 -7.87 9.39
C LEU A 375 -17.26 -8.76 9.20
N PRO A 376 -17.11 -9.94 8.56
CA PRO A 376 -18.23 -10.85 8.40
C PRO A 376 -18.63 -11.42 9.76
N TRP A 377 -19.93 -11.47 10.05
CA TRP A 377 -20.46 -11.91 11.35
C TRP A 377 -20.01 -13.32 11.75
N TRP A 378 -19.83 -14.20 10.77
CA TRP A 378 -19.37 -15.57 11.02
C TRP A 378 -17.92 -15.61 11.54
N SER A 379 -17.07 -14.60 11.29
CA SER A 379 -15.73 -14.52 11.85
C SER A 379 -15.73 -14.44 13.37
N PHE A 380 -16.74 -13.80 13.96
CA PHE A 380 -16.93 -13.74 15.41
C PHE A 380 -17.24 -15.11 16.00
N LEU A 381 -18.09 -15.89 15.33
CA LEU A 381 -18.42 -17.26 15.75
C LEU A 381 -17.21 -18.19 15.61
N LEU A 382 -16.46 -18.08 14.51
CA LEU A 382 -15.28 -18.89 14.25
C LEU A 382 -14.20 -18.64 15.32
N VAL A 383 -13.88 -17.38 15.61
CA VAL A 383 -12.89 -17.01 16.63
C VAL A 383 -13.39 -17.37 18.03
N GLY A 384 -14.69 -17.20 18.31
CA GLY A 384 -15.31 -17.64 19.56
C GLY A 384 -15.20 -19.16 19.76
N ALA A 385 -15.50 -19.95 18.75
CA ALA A 385 -15.36 -21.41 18.78
C ALA A 385 -13.88 -21.83 18.96
N PHE A 386 -12.98 -21.20 18.22
CA PHE A 386 -11.54 -21.40 18.37
C PHE A 386 -11.05 -21.08 19.80
N ALA A 387 -11.49 -19.97 20.37
CA ALA A 387 -11.20 -19.59 21.74
C ALA A 387 -11.65 -20.68 22.73
N GLN A 388 -12.86 -21.24 22.58
CA GLN A 388 -13.33 -22.32 23.46
C GLN A 388 -12.55 -23.62 23.27
N LEU A 389 -12.11 -23.91 22.04
CA LEU A 389 -11.23 -25.04 21.76
C LEU A 389 -9.87 -24.87 22.48
N CYS A 390 -9.27 -23.68 22.42
CA CYS A 390 -8.04 -23.37 23.14
C CYS A 390 -8.22 -23.50 24.67
N ALA A 391 -9.34 -23.03 25.20
CA ALA A 391 -9.67 -23.20 26.62
C ALA A 391 -9.71 -24.68 27.02
N LEU A 392 -10.29 -25.53 26.19
CA LEU A 392 -10.36 -26.98 26.42
C LEU A 392 -8.98 -27.62 26.35
N VAL A 393 -8.17 -27.24 25.36
CA VAL A 393 -6.78 -27.71 25.22
C VAL A 393 -5.94 -27.32 26.45
N PHE A 394 -6.05 -26.07 26.93
CA PHE A 394 -5.35 -25.59 28.12
C PHE A 394 -5.66 -26.47 29.33
N VAL A 395 -6.93 -26.76 29.56
CA VAL A 395 -7.35 -27.61 30.69
C VAL A 395 -6.84 -29.04 30.54
N LYS A 396 -6.94 -29.62 29.35
CA LYS A 396 -6.44 -30.99 29.09
C LYS A 396 -4.93 -31.08 29.35
N LEU A 397 -4.16 -30.14 28.83
CA LEU A 397 -2.70 -30.08 29.01
C LEU A 397 -2.33 -29.84 30.50
N ALA A 398 -3.02 -28.99 31.22
CA ALA A 398 -2.75 -28.76 32.64
C ALA A 398 -3.10 -29.99 33.49
N MET A 399 -4.24 -30.63 33.20
CA MET A 399 -4.70 -31.81 33.91
C MET A 399 -3.85 -33.07 33.61
N SER A 400 -3.19 -33.14 32.45
CA SER A 400 -2.25 -34.24 32.15
C SER A 400 -1.02 -34.23 33.07
N GLN A 401 -0.69 -33.06 33.68
CA GLN A 401 0.41 -32.90 34.63
C GLN A 401 0.08 -33.38 36.04
N VAL A 402 -1.20 -33.77 36.32
CA VAL A 402 -1.59 -34.28 37.65
C VAL A 402 -1.51 -35.80 37.63
N SER A 403 -0.58 -36.37 38.38
CA SER A 403 -0.50 -37.83 38.58
C SER A 403 -1.55 -38.28 39.57
N PHE A 404 -2.57 -38.98 39.13
CA PHE A 404 -3.66 -39.53 39.97
C PHE A 404 -3.23 -40.82 40.66
N LYS A 405 -2.10 -41.44 40.26
CA LYS A 405 -1.59 -42.69 40.84
C LYS A 405 -0.80 -42.47 42.15
N ASP A 406 -0.19 -41.27 42.35
CA ASP A 406 0.68 -40.99 43.50
C ASP A 406 0.07 -39.94 44.43
N ILE A 407 -1.21 -39.97 44.69
CA ILE A 407 -1.91 -39.02 45.57
C ILE A 407 -1.34 -39.07 46.99
N ARG A 408 -0.91 -40.25 47.50
CA ARG A 408 -0.31 -40.43 48.83
C ARG A 408 1.00 -39.70 48.96
N SER A 409 1.86 -39.74 47.94
CA SER A 409 3.11 -39.00 47.87
C SER A 409 2.91 -37.47 47.72
N GLN A 410 1.76 -37.07 47.15
CA GLN A 410 1.40 -35.67 47.01
C GLN A 410 0.92 -35.02 48.31
N LEU A 411 0.25 -35.78 49.15
CA LEU A 411 -0.23 -35.31 50.47
C LEU A 411 0.86 -35.42 51.54
N SER A 412 1.68 -36.49 51.53
CA SER A 412 2.79 -36.67 52.48
C SER A 412 3.98 -35.71 52.27
N GLY A 413 4.15 -35.17 51.04
CA GLY A 413 5.19 -34.19 50.74
C GLY A 413 4.88 -32.77 51.23
N SER A 414 3.65 -32.45 51.66
CA SER A 414 3.27 -31.12 52.11
C SER A 414 3.88 -30.71 53.46
N GLY A 415 4.39 -31.69 54.26
CA GLY A 415 5.07 -31.42 55.53
C GLY A 415 6.55 -31.06 55.48
N LYS A 416 7.22 -31.17 54.30
CA LYS A 416 8.67 -30.93 54.13
C LYS A 416 9.02 -29.72 53.27
N GLY A 417 8.15 -28.76 53.11
CA GLY A 417 8.45 -27.49 52.37
C GLY A 417 8.74 -27.67 50.86
N GLN A 418 8.53 -28.88 50.28
CA GLN A 418 8.74 -29.09 48.83
C GLN A 418 7.49 -28.64 48.06
N VAL A 419 7.55 -27.45 47.50
CA VAL A 419 6.62 -27.02 46.43
C VAL A 419 6.88 -27.93 45.23
N LYS A 420 5.89 -28.75 44.84
CA LYS A 420 6.05 -29.60 43.64
C LYS A 420 6.27 -28.75 42.38
N GLN A 421 7.43 -28.93 41.81
CA GLN A 421 7.94 -28.20 40.67
C GLN A 421 7.28 -28.73 39.38
N LEU A 422 7.05 -27.85 38.41
CA LEU A 422 6.91 -28.25 37.00
C LEU A 422 8.12 -29.11 36.60
N PRO A 423 7.95 -30.15 35.80
CA PRO A 423 9.10 -30.86 35.25
C PRO A 423 10.06 -29.83 34.66
N LYS A 424 11.33 -29.92 34.99
CA LYS A 424 12.36 -28.97 34.52
C LYS A 424 12.35 -28.85 33.00
N SER A 425 12.13 -29.97 32.32
CA SER A 425 11.99 -30.02 30.84
C SER A 425 10.85 -29.19 30.30
N MET A 426 9.70 -29.19 30.96
CA MET A 426 8.50 -28.47 30.49
C MET A 426 8.65 -26.95 30.72
N SER A 427 9.18 -26.54 31.86
CA SER A 427 9.44 -25.12 32.12
C SER A 427 10.49 -24.55 31.17
N GLN A 428 11.51 -25.36 30.85
CA GLN A 428 12.53 -25.02 29.87
C GLN A 428 11.96 -24.95 28.45
N ALA A 429 11.11 -25.91 28.07
CA ALA A 429 10.46 -25.91 26.75
C ALA A 429 9.56 -24.68 26.55
N LEU A 430 8.77 -24.29 27.58
CA LEU A 430 7.93 -23.08 27.53
C LEU A 430 8.77 -21.80 27.41
N LEU A 431 9.85 -21.70 28.18
CA LEU A 431 10.74 -20.55 28.10
C LEU A 431 11.45 -20.47 26.75
N GLY A 432 11.94 -21.60 26.25
CA GLY A 432 12.56 -21.67 24.92
C GLY A 432 11.60 -21.29 23.80
N LEU A 433 10.36 -21.78 23.86
CA LEU A 433 9.31 -21.43 22.91
C LEU A 433 8.97 -19.95 22.94
N GLN A 434 8.84 -19.34 24.15
CA GLN A 434 8.58 -17.90 24.29
C GLN A 434 9.73 -17.06 23.71
N ILE A 435 10.98 -17.42 24.01
CA ILE A 435 12.15 -16.72 23.45
C ILE A 435 12.18 -16.87 21.94
N GLY A 436 12.01 -18.10 21.42
CA GLY A 436 12.07 -18.39 19.99
C GLY A 436 11.00 -17.65 19.20
N VAL A 437 9.73 -17.74 19.61
CA VAL A 437 8.61 -17.03 18.98
C VAL A 437 8.78 -15.51 19.12
N GLY A 438 9.27 -15.05 20.28
CA GLY A 438 9.56 -13.64 20.53
C GLY A 438 10.61 -13.09 19.55
N ILE A 439 11.69 -13.81 19.29
CA ILE A 439 12.73 -13.40 18.33
C ILE A 439 12.16 -13.36 16.90
N VAL A 440 11.44 -14.40 16.46
CA VAL A 440 10.85 -14.46 15.12
C VAL A 440 9.89 -13.29 14.89
N THR A 441 8.96 -13.08 15.84
CA THR A 441 7.95 -12.02 15.71
C THR A 441 8.54 -10.62 15.78
N MET A 442 9.54 -10.40 16.65
CA MET A 442 10.24 -9.12 16.76
C MET A 442 11.11 -8.83 15.53
N SER A 443 11.79 -9.83 14.97
CA SER A 443 12.56 -9.68 13.71
C SER A 443 11.66 -9.23 12.57
N PHE A 444 10.50 -9.87 12.44
CA PHE A 444 9.50 -9.51 11.44
C PHE A 444 8.93 -8.10 11.67
N ALA A 445 8.65 -7.73 12.92
CA ALA A 445 8.17 -6.41 13.28
C ALA A 445 9.21 -5.32 12.93
N PHE A 446 10.49 -5.53 13.22
CA PHE A 446 11.57 -4.62 12.84
C PHE A 446 11.72 -4.49 11.32
N TRP A 447 11.62 -5.61 10.58
CA TRP A 447 11.63 -5.58 9.12
C TRP A 447 10.46 -4.74 8.58
N LEU A 448 9.24 -4.98 9.07
CA LEU A 448 8.03 -4.26 8.65
C LEU A 448 8.15 -2.75 8.89
N LEU A 449 8.60 -2.38 10.10
CA LEU A 449 8.83 -0.98 10.46
C LEU A 449 9.93 -0.33 9.61
N SER A 450 11.01 -1.04 9.34
CA SER A 450 12.09 -0.54 8.50
C SER A 450 11.65 -0.38 7.04
N TYR A 451 10.88 -1.33 6.52
CA TYR A 451 10.35 -1.28 5.15
C TYR A 451 9.45 -0.06 4.92
N PHE A 452 8.43 0.12 5.77
CA PHE A 452 7.53 1.27 5.65
C PHE A 452 8.17 2.57 6.12
N GLY A 453 9.04 2.53 7.13
CA GLY A 453 9.81 3.69 7.58
C GLY A 453 10.78 4.18 6.50
N GLY A 454 11.40 3.27 5.76
CA GLY A 454 12.23 3.58 4.61
C GLY A 454 11.44 4.33 3.52
N GLN A 455 10.22 3.88 3.21
CA GLN A 455 9.35 4.56 2.25
C GLN A 455 9.00 5.99 2.69
N LEU A 456 8.77 6.21 4.00
CA LEU A 456 8.44 7.53 4.54
C LEU A 456 9.65 8.48 4.59
N ASN A 457 10.85 7.96 4.83
CA ASN A 457 12.07 8.73 4.96
C ASN A 457 12.79 8.98 3.61
N THR A 458 12.31 8.39 2.53
CA THR A 458 12.91 8.63 1.21
C THR A 458 12.71 10.10 0.83
N SER A 459 13.80 10.84 0.73
CA SER A 459 13.77 12.23 0.24
C SER A 459 13.24 12.23 -1.18
N SER A 460 12.28 13.10 -1.48
CA SER A 460 11.76 13.26 -2.85
C SER A 460 12.82 13.77 -3.83
N GLY A 461 13.98 14.22 -3.32
CA GLY A 461 15.06 14.84 -4.13
C GLY A 461 14.80 16.31 -4.47
N PHE A 462 13.58 16.79 -4.24
CA PHE A 462 13.18 18.20 -4.44
C PHE A 462 12.50 18.77 -3.20
N ASN A 463 12.44 20.10 -3.10
CA ASN A 463 11.81 20.77 -1.97
C ASN A 463 10.32 21.01 -2.24
N SER A 464 9.45 20.24 -1.62
CA SER A 464 7.99 20.34 -1.78
C SER A 464 7.32 21.47 -0.97
N ASN A 465 8.02 22.14 -0.06
CA ASN A 465 7.44 23.22 0.75
C ASN A 465 7.10 24.44 -0.10
N ASN A 466 5.90 24.96 0.06
CA ASN A 466 5.38 26.14 -0.67
C ASN A 466 5.50 26.00 -2.21
N LEU A 467 5.50 24.78 -2.71
CA LEU A 467 5.61 24.48 -4.13
C LEU A 467 4.25 24.09 -4.68
N TYR A 468 3.83 24.80 -5.72
CA TYR A 468 2.54 24.64 -6.38
C TYR A 468 2.75 24.33 -7.86
N PHE A 469 1.85 23.56 -8.42
CA PHE A 469 1.82 23.28 -9.85
C PHE A 469 0.49 23.78 -10.42
N VAL A 470 0.58 24.69 -11.38
CA VAL A 470 -0.56 25.24 -12.12
C VAL A 470 -0.73 24.43 -13.38
N GLU A 471 -1.78 23.65 -13.45
CA GLU A 471 -2.15 22.87 -14.61
C GLU A 471 -3.18 23.64 -15.43
N LEU A 472 -2.87 23.86 -16.70
CA LEU A 472 -3.74 24.59 -17.60
C LEU A 472 -4.64 23.65 -18.41
N GLN A 473 -5.86 24.10 -18.65
CA GLN A 473 -6.73 23.44 -19.62
C GLN A 473 -6.16 23.62 -21.04
N GLN A 474 -5.96 22.49 -21.72
CA GLN A 474 -5.53 22.47 -23.09
C GLN A 474 -6.74 22.28 -24.01
N SER A 475 -7.20 23.37 -24.62
CA SER A 475 -8.38 23.35 -25.49
C SER A 475 -8.10 22.92 -26.93
N ASN A 476 -6.85 22.93 -27.36
CA ASN A 476 -6.51 22.67 -28.77
C ASN A 476 -5.19 21.96 -28.93
N TYR A 477 -5.21 20.75 -29.51
CA TYR A 477 -4.03 19.98 -29.87
C TYR A 477 -3.51 20.29 -31.29
N ASP A 478 -3.83 21.48 -31.81
CA ASP A 478 -3.24 21.92 -33.06
C ASP A 478 -1.71 21.95 -32.93
N ARG A 479 -1.05 21.15 -33.77
CA ARG A 479 0.42 21.03 -33.84
C ARG A 479 1.03 21.92 -34.91
N SER A 480 0.24 22.82 -35.51
CA SER A 480 0.80 23.81 -36.46
C SER A 480 1.82 24.69 -35.76
N SER A 481 2.80 25.14 -36.50
CA SER A 481 3.86 26.03 -35.98
C SER A 481 3.30 27.28 -35.34
N ASP A 482 2.23 27.83 -35.92
CA ASP A 482 1.58 29.04 -35.43
C ASP A 482 0.87 28.81 -34.09
N ALA A 483 0.18 27.67 -33.94
CA ALA A 483 -0.48 27.30 -32.69
C ALA A 483 0.54 26.99 -31.57
N ILE A 484 1.66 26.36 -31.91
CA ILE A 484 2.76 26.13 -30.96
C ILE A 484 3.35 27.50 -30.51
N GLN A 485 3.61 28.41 -31.45
CA GLN A 485 4.15 29.75 -31.14
C GLN A 485 3.17 30.59 -30.29
N ALA A 486 1.87 30.51 -30.58
CA ALA A 486 0.84 31.20 -29.81
C ALA A 486 0.80 30.68 -28.35
N ARG A 487 0.88 29.36 -28.15
CA ARG A 487 0.95 28.73 -26.81
C ARG A 487 2.20 29.14 -26.06
N TYR A 488 3.34 29.19 -26.76
CA TYR A 488 4.59 29.69 -26.18
C TYR A 488 4.46 31.10 -25.67
N ASN A 489 3.99 32.01 -26.53
CA ASN A 489 3.84 33.42 -26.16
C ASN A 489 2.90 33.58 -24.96
N GLN A 490 1.80 32.83 -24.93
CA GLN A 490 0.87 32.86 -23.83
C GLN A 490 1.49 32.30 -22.53
N ALA A 491 2.23 31.19 -22.63
CA ALA A 491 2.92 30.62 -21.47
C ALA A 491 3.94 31.60 -20.87
N MET A 492 4.67 32.33 -21.70
CA MET A 492 5.64 33.35 -21.25
C MET A 492 4.95 34.56 -20.60
N ILE A 493 3.78 34.99 -21.11
CA ILE A 493 2.96 36.05 -20.49
C ILE A 493 2.52 35.60 -19.10
N ASN A 494 1.99 34.40 -18.98
CA ASN A 494 1.53 33.83 -17.71
C ASN A 494 2.68 33.68 -16.70
N LEU A 495 3.84 33.19 -17.18
CA LEU A 495 5.02 33.04 -16.34
C LEU A 495 5.50 34.38 -15.81
N SER A 496 5.50 35.43 -16.65
CA SER A 496 5.88 36.80 -16.26
C SER A 496 4.90 37.37 -15.23
N ALA A 497 3.60 37.18 -15.43
CA ALA A 497 2.58 37.62 -14.49
C ALA A 497 2.72 36.95 -13.12
N LEU A 498 2.99 35.63 -13.08
CA LEU A 498 3.25 34.93 -11.82
C LEU A 498 4.54 35.39 -11.14
N ARG A 499 5.62 35.60 -11.89
CA ARG A 499 6.90 36.10 -11.32
C ARG A 499 6.79 37.49 -10.72
N GLN A 500 5.87 38.33 -11.22
CA GLN A 500 5.62 39.67 -10.70
C GLN A 500 4.66 39.67 -9.48
N HIS A 501 3.98 38.57 -9.21
CA HIS A 501 3.05 38.49 -8.10
C HIS A 501 3.77 38.56 -6.74
N PRO A 502 3.32 39.40 -5.78
CA PRO A 502 4.00 39.64 -4.50
C PRO A 502 4.27 38.36 -3.68
N SER A 503 3.36 37.38 -3.73
CA SER A 503 3.46 36.13 -2.96
C SER A 503 4.35 35.07 -3.64
N VAL A 504 4.85 35.31 -4.86
CA VAL A 504 5.68 34.35 -5.61
C VAL A 504 7.16 34.65 -5.38
N GLU A 505 7.92 33.62 -5.06
CA GLU A 505 9.39 33.65 -4.96
C GLU A 505 10.05 33.36 -6.30
N SER A 506 9.59 32.26 -6.95
CA SER A 506 10.06 31.85 -8.28
C SER A 506 8.99 31.09 -9.03
N ALA A 507 9.05 31.13 -10.36
CA ALA A 507 8.19 30.33 -11.24
C ALA A 507 8.95 29.89 -12.49
N ALA A 508 8.61 28.69 -12.98
CA ALA A 508 9.22 28.07 -14.14
C ALA A 508 8.23 27.23 -14.94
N LEU A 509 8.41 27.15 -16.25
CA LEU A 509 7.66 26.19 -17.07
C LEU A 509 8.00 24.76 -16.66
N ALA A 510 6.98 23.90 -16.60
CA ALA A 510 7.12 22.49 -16.26
C ALA A 510 6.11 21.67 -17.04
N GLY A 511 6.53 20.57 -17.64
CA GLY A 511 5.62 19.67 -18.37
C GLY A 511 4.64 18.97 -17.45
N VAL A 512 5.16 18.42 -16.36
CA VAL A 512 4.41 17.65 -15.34
C VAL A 512 4.97 17.94 -13.94
N LEU A 513 4.36 17.37 -12.95
CA LEU A 513 4.81 17.44 -11.56
C LEU A 513 6.25 16.90 -11.40
N PRO A 514 7.06 17.41 -10.45
CA PRO A 514 8.48 17.01 -10.30
C PRO A 514 8.73 15.52 -10.07
N HIS A 515 7.74 14.75 -9.62
CA HIS A 515 7.80 13.31 -9.40
C HIS A 515 7.13 12.49 -10.51
N GLU A 516 6.65 13.15 -11.55
CA GLU A 516 6.03 12.56 -12.74
C GLU A 516 6.92 12.78 -13.97
N PHE A 517 6.63 12.07 -15.05
CA PHE A 517 7.35 12.16 -16.31
C PHE A 517 6.37 12.14 -17.49
N VAL A 518 6.81 12.68 -18.62
CA VAL A 518 5.93 12.84 -19.80
C VAL A 518 5.94 11.58 -20.65
N PHE A 519 7.12 11.08 -21.02
CA PHE A 519 7.29 9.91 -21.88
C PHE A 519 8.69 9.30 -21.70
N LEU A 520 8.93 8.20 -22.39
CA LEU A 520 10.20 7.47 -22.38
C LEU A 520 11.02 7.83 -23.62
N GLU A 521 12.31 7.97 -23.41
CA GLU A 521 13.27 8.27 -24.49
C GLU A 521 14.52 7.43 -24.33
N PRO A 522 14.95 6.70 -25.35
CA PRO A 522 16.30 6.12 -25.37
C PRO A 522 17.33 7.22 -25.62
N LEU A 523 18.36 7.24 -24.79
CA LEU A 523 19.53 8.12 -24.93
C LEU A 523 20.76 7.26 -25.08
N SER A 524 21.63 7.60 -26.02
CA SER A 524 22.86 6.88 -26.35
C SER A 524 24.06 7.81 -26.38
N LEU A 525 25.25 7.26 -26.07
CA LEU A 525 26.53 7.98 -26.27
C LEU A 525 27.05 7.83 -27.69
N VAL A 526 26.50 6.90 -28.46
CA VAL A 526 26.89 6.57 -29.83
C VAL A 526 25.76 6.93 -30.78
N ASP A 527 26.09 7.45 -31.94
CA ASP A 527 25.13 7.91 -32.92
C ASP A 527 24.34 6.81 -33.60
N ASP A 528 24.80 5.55 -33.52
CA ASP A 528 24.09 4.36 -34.01
C ASP A 528 23.03 3.81 -33.05
N GLY A 529 22.98 4.34 -31.81
CA GLY A 529 22.03 3.91 -30.77
C GLY A 529 22.33 2.55 -30.16
N SER A 530 23.49 1.94 -30.44
CA SER A 530 23.82 0.58 -29.99
C SER A 530 23.88 0.41 -28.46
N ASP A 531 24.23 1.48 -27.72
CA ASP A 531 24.33 1.50 -26.26
C ASP A 531 23.23 2.35 -25.61
N SER A 532 22.03 2.32 -26.17
CA SER A 532 20.95 3.16 -25.67
C SER A 532 20.47 2.77 -24.28
N VAL A 533 20.28 3.76 -23.42
CA VAL A 533 19.66 3.63 -22.10
C VAL A 533 18.32 4.34 -22.13
N VAL A 534 17.24 3.61 -21.86
CA VAL A 534 15.91 4.20 -21.79
C VAL A 534 15.77 5.02 -20.51
N ALA A 535 15.42 6.28 -20.68
CA ALA A 535 15.19 7.24 -19.62
C ALA A 535 13.77 7.78 -19.64
N TYR A 536 13.25 8.11 -18.49
CA TYR A 536 12.06 8.94 -18.37
C TYR A 536 12.40 10.38 -18.71
N LEU A 537 11.53 11.02 -19.49
CA LEU A 537 11.70 12.43 -19.85
C LEU A 537 10.79 13.34 -19.04
N GLN A 538 11.37 14.44 -18.60
CA GLN A 538 10.67 15.58 -18.05
C GLN A 538 10.99 16.85 -18.82
N LEU A 539 9.94 17.57 -19.22
CA LEU A 539 10.10 18.86 -19.88
C LEU A 539 10.18 19.96 -18.82
N SER A 540 11.23 20.77 -18.89
CA SER A 540 11.52 21.79 -17.89
C SER A 540 12.04 23.08 -18.53
N GLY A 541 11.58 24.21 -18.01
CA GLY A 541 12.01 25.53 -18.46
C GLY A 541 13.18 26.10 -17.64
N PRO A 542 13.67 27.29 -17.99
CA PRO A 542 14.61 28.04 -17.18
C PRO A 542 14.08 28.22 -15.75
N ASN A 543 14.98 28.20 -14.80
CA ASN A 543 14.68 28.27 -13.37
C ASN A 543 13.90 27.07 -12.78
N TYR A 544 13.60 26.02 -13.58
CA TYR A 544 12.90 24.84 -13.07
C TYR A 544 13.64 24.19 -11.89
N PHE A 545 14.95 24.00 -12.02
CA PHE A 545 15.76 23.37 -10.98
C PHE A 545 15.83 24.22 -9.70
N ILE A 546 15.94 25.54 -9.84
CA ILE A 546 15.90 26.49 -8.72
C ILE A 546 14.51 26.47 -8.07
N THR A 547 13.45 26.55 -8.88
CA THR A 547 12.05 26.55 -8.39
C THR A 547 11.67 25.23 -7.72
N SER A 548 12.11 24.10 -8.25
CA SER A 548 11.89 22.79 -7.64
C SER A 548 12.80 22.52 -6.44
N GLY A 549 13.93 23.22 -6.32
CA GLY A 549 14.94 23.00 -5.29
C GLY A 549 15.82 21.78 -5.58
N LEU A 550 15.88 21.32 -6.83
CA LEU A 550 16.78 20.27 -7.28
C LEU A 550 18.23 20.80 -7.30
N ARG A 551 19.14 20.02 -6.73
CA ARG A 551 20.56 20.40 -6.66
C ARG A 551 21.34 19.87 -7.85
N PHE A 552 22.19 20.70 -8.41
CA PHE A 552 23.17 20.28 -9.40
C PHE A 552 24.36 19.60 -8.71
N ILE A 553 24.74 18.44 -9.23
CA ILE A 553 26.02 17.77 -8.90
C ILE A 553 27.14 18.37 -9.75
N ALA A 554 26.82 18.65 -11.02
CA ALA A 554 27.77 19.29 -11.97
C ALA A 554 26.99 20.04 -13.04
N GLY A 555 27.63 21.05 -13.64
CA GLY A 555 27.07 21.83 -14.73
C GLY A 555 25.96 22.79 -14.29
N GLY A 556 24.96 22.99 -15.16
CA GLY A 556 23.89 23.96 -14.97
C GLY A 556 22.60 23.54 -15.67
N GLY A 557 21.57 24.41 -15.60
CA GLY A 557 20.27 24.23 -16.22
C GLY A 557 20.14 24.89 -17.59
N PHE A 558 18.88 25.10 -18.00
CA PHE A 558 18.54 25.74 -19.26
C PHE A 558 18.44 27.26 -19.14
N SER A 559 18.79 27.95 -20.25
CA SER A 559 18.59 29.40 -20.44
C SER A 559 17.23 29.68 -21.15
N GLU A 560 16.79 30.91 -21.20
CA GLU A 560 15.62 31.30 -21.97
C GLU A 560 15.79 31.10 -23.48
N ASP A 561 16.99 31.21 -23.98
CA ASP A 561 17.32 30.94 -25.39
C ASP A 561 17.12 29.49 -25.80
N ASP A 562 17.25 28.57 -24.85
CA ASP A 562 17.05 27.13 -25.10
C ASP A 562 15.57 26.72 -25.31
N LEU A 563 14.65 27.65 -25.01
CA LEU A 563 13.22 27.47 -25.25
C LEU A 563 12.79 27.86 -26.66
N ALA A 564 13.62 28.51 -27.42
CA ALA A 564 13.26 28.91 -28.79
C ALA A 564 12.98 27.69 -29.65
N ILE A 565 11.86 27.72 -30.40
CA ILE A 565 11.38 26.58 -31.23
C ILE A 565 12.45 26.12 -32.24
N ASN A 566 13.30 27.05 -32.65
CA ASN A 566 14.39 26.84 -33.61
C ASN A 566 15.78 26.91 -32.97
N SER A 567 15.90 26.67 -31.66
CA SER A 567 17.22 26.71 -31.01
C SER A 567 18.18 25.69 -31.64
N SER A 568 19.30 26.19 -32.11
CA SER A 568 20.40 25.37 -32.63
C SER A 568 21.12 24.66 -31.49
N GLY A 569 20.83 23.37 -31.34
CA GLY A 569 21.44 22.52 -30.32
C GLY A 569 20.52 22.26 -29.14
N LYS A 570 19.89 21.08 -29.12
CA LYS A 570 19.15 20.62 -27.96
C LYS A 570 20.10 20.36 -26.79
N LYS A 571 19.68 20.73 -25.60
CA LYS A 571 20.40 20.47 -24.35
C LYS A 571 19.69 19.43 -23.52
N VAL A 572 20.45 18.72 -22.68
CA VAL A 572 19.90 17.74 -21.75
C VAL A 572 20.58 17.89 -20.39
N VAL A 573 19.77 17.69 -19.33
CA VAL A 573 20.24 17.52 -17.96
C VAL A 573 19.87 16.11 -17.53
N LEU A 574 20.82 15.34 -16.99
CA LEU A 574 20.62 13.99 -16.52
C LEU A 574 20.47 13.96 -15.00
N ASN A 575 19.71 13.03 -14.46
CA ASN A 575 19.83 12.73 -13.04
C ASN A 575 21.03 11.78 -12.79
N GLN A 576 21.47 11.71 -11.55
CA GLN A 576 22.63 10.92 -11.14
C GLN A 576 22.54 9.45 -11.58
N LEU A 577 21.36 8.83 -11.48
CA LEU A 577 21.16 7.42 -11.85
C LEU A 577 21.32 7.21 -13.37
N LEU A 578 20.78 8.10 -14.18
CA LEU A 578 20.93 8.01 -15.65
C LEU A 578 22.37 8.25 -16.06
N ALA A 579 23.03 9.25 -15.46
CA ALA A 579 24.46 9.49 -15.70
C ALA A 579 25.30 8.25 -15.37
N GLN A 580 25.05 7.59 -14.23
CA GLN A 580 25.73 6.34 -13.87
C GLN A 580 25.47 5.20 -14.86
N ARG A 581 24.23 5.06 -15.37
CA ARG A 581 23.88 4.02 -16.35
C ARG A 581 24.53 4.24 -17.71
N LEU A 582 24.66 5.48 -18.12
CA LEU A 582 25.38 5.88 -19.34
C LEU A 582 26.90 5.88 -19.15
N GLY A 583 27.41 5.72 -17.92
CA GLY A 583 28.83 5.82 -17.63
C GLY A 583 29.39 7.25 -17.69
N VAL A 584 28.54 8.26 -17.55
CA VAL A 584 28.88 9.70 -17.66
C VAL A 584 29.17 10.28 -16.28
N THR A 585 30.18 11.12 -16.20
CA THR A 585 30.66 11.78 -14.98
C THR A 585 30.57 13.31 -15.08
N ALA A 586 30.90 14.01 -14.00
CA ALA A 586 30.97 15.49 -13.98
C ALA A 586 31.99 16.08 -14.98
N ALA A 587 32.98 15.30 -15.37
CA ALA A 587 34.01 15.76 -16.35
C ALA A 587 33.48 15.77 -17.79
N ASP A 588 32.40 15.07 -18.06
CA ASP A 588 31.81 14.89 -19.38
C ASP A 588 30.77 15.97 -19.73
N ILE A 589 30.61 17.00 -18.91
CA ILE A 589 29.75 18.16 -19.20
C ILE A 589 30.21 18.84 -20.48
N GLY A 590 29.26 19.04 -21.41
CA GLY A 590 29.54 19.57 -22.75
C GLY A 590 29.62 18.48 -23.82
N MET A 591 29.66 17.21 -23.46
CA MET A 591 29.64 16.10 -24.42
C MET A 591 28.32 16.00 -25.17
N THR A 592 28.36 15.36 -26.33
CA THR A 592 27.18 15.06 -27.13
C THR A 592 26.57 13.70 -26.72
N ILE A 593 25.26 13.68 -26.50
CA ILE A 593 24.44 12.50 -26.32
C ILE A 593 23.43 12.47 -27.47
N TYR A 594 23.00 11.32 -27.90
CA TYR A 594 22.06 11.17 -29.01
C TYR A 594 20.68 10.77 -28.51
N ASP A 595 19.64 11.46 -29.05
CA ASP A 595 18.24 11.14 -28.75
C ASP A 595 17.75 9.93 -29.59
N ARG A 596 16.49 9.49 -29.40
CA ARG A 596 15.81 8.44 -30.18
C ARG A 596 16.01 8.58 -31.71
N ASN A 597 16.04 9.81 -32.22
CA ASN A 597 16.13 10.09 -33.64
C ASN A 597 17.57 10.30 -34.10
N GLN A 598 18.57 9.85 -33.30
CA GLN A 598 20.02 10.05 -33.56
C GLN A 598 20.40 11.53 -33.68
N ARG A 599 19.63 12.45 -33.06
CA ARG A 599 19.95 13.87 -33.08
C ARG A 599 20.90 14.18 -31.91
N PRO A 600 21.93 14.99 -32.16
CA PRO A 600 22.85 15.37 -31.13
C PRO A 600 22.19 16.30 -30.10
N VAL A 601 22.40 16.00 -28.82
CA VAL A 601 21.91 16.73 -27.65
C VAL A 601 23.11 16.98 -26.74
N THR A 602 23.35 18.21 -26.31
CA THR A 602 24.49 18.54 -25.46
C THR A 602 24.17 18.34 -23.99
N LEU A 603 24.98 17.57 -23.27
CA LEU A 603 24.88 17.43 -21.82
C LEU A 603 25.35 18.73 -21.14
N VAL A 604 24.42 19.40 -20.41
CA VAL A 604 24.72 20.66 -19.74
C VAL A 604 24.78 20.57 -18.23
N GLY A 605 24.20 19.49 -17.64
CA GLY A 605 24.22 19.35 -16.20
C GLY A 605 23.81 17.93 -15.72
N ILE A 606 24.22 17.64 -14.49
CA ILE A 606 23.83 16.45 -13.75
C ILE A 606 23.22 16.90 -12.43
N VAL A 607 22.01 16.40 -12.10
CA VAL A 607 21.27 16.72 -10.87
C VAL A 607 21.12 15.51 -9.97
N GLU A 608 20.83 15.74 -8.69
CA GLU A 608 20.47 14.67 -7.74
C GLU A 608 19.25 13.89 -8.22
N ASN A 609 19.10 12.64 -7.73
CA ASN A 609 17.97 11.80 -8.09
C ASN A 609 16.68 12.34 -7.47
N THR A 610 15.61 12.28 -8.25
CA THR A 610 14.24 12.44 -7.76
C THR A 610 13.62 11.08 -7.53
N PHE A 611 12.75 11.00 -6.52
CA PHE A 611 12.04 9.79 -6.17
C PHE A 611 10.54 10.04 -6.32
N SER A 612 9.88 9.14 -7.04
CA SER A 612 8.44 9.08 -7.05
C SER A 612 7.96 8.44 -5.72
N HIS A 613 6.67 8.15 -5.60
CA HIS A 613 6.09 7.42 -4.47
C HIS A 613 6.72 6.00 -4.26
N THR A 614 7.54 5.53 -5.18
CA THR A 614 8.37 4.33 -5.01
C THR A 614 9.73 4.74 -4.47
N SER A 615 10.25 3.98 -3.52
CA SER A 615 11.57 4.24 -2.90
C SER A 615 12.77 4.07 -3.85
N GLN A 616 12.52 3.81 -5.14
CA GLN A 616 13.55 3.62 -6.15
C GLN A 616 13.66 4.86 -7.05
N ALA A 617 14.88 5.36 -7.21
CA ALA A 617 15.17 6.38 -8.20
C ALA A 617 14.94 5.81 -9.62
N GLN A 618 14.42 6.65 -10.50
CA GLN A 618 14.26 6.32 -11.91
C GLN A 618 15.33 7.07 -12.73
N ALA A 619 15.76 6.46 -13.82
CA ALA A 619 16.66 7.13 -14.77
C ALA A 619 15.88 8.24 -15.48
N LEU A 620 16.25 9.51 -15.22
CA LEU A 620 15.48 10.68 -15.64
C LEU A 620 16.36 11.65 -16.40
N ALA A 621 15.87 12.09 -17.55
CA ALA A 621 16.45 13.16 -18.34
C ALA A 621 15.51 14.37 -18.38
N TYR A 622 16.07 15.55 -18.28
CA TYR A 622 15.34 16.80 -18.43
C TYR A 622 15.69 17.40 -19.79
N LEU A 623 14.67 17.78 -20.54
CA LEU A 623 14.83 18.49 -21.81
C LEU A 623 14.21 19.88 -21.71
N PRO A 624 14.67 20.84 -22.50
CA PRO A 624 14.02 22.13 -22.61
C PRO A 624 12.57 21.96 -23.02
N PHE A 625 11.71 22.76 -22.41
CA PHE A 625 10.26 22.70 -22.62
C PHE A 625 9.91 22.99 -24.09
N ASN A 626 9.23 22.07 -24.76
CA ASN A 626 8.86 22.17 -26.17
C ASN A 626 7.37 22.46 -26.44
N PHE A 627 6.71 23.13 -25.49
CA PHE A 627 5.34 23.70 -25.67
C PHE A 627 4.20 22.69 -25.89
N ILE A 628 4.28 21.52 -25.27
CA ILE A 628 3.16 20.59 -25.25
C ILE A 628 2.08 21.10 -24.29
N SER A 629 2.46 21.70 -23.17
CA SER A 629 1.54 22.27 -22.18
C SER A 629 2.06 23.60 -21.64
N GLY A 630 1.18 24.52 -21.27
CA GLY A 630 1.54 25.79 -20.66
C GLY A 630 1.67 25.73 -19.13
N ASN A 631 1.84 24.55 -18.55
CA ASN A 631 1.88 24.34 -17.10
C ASN A 631 3.08 25.06 -16.45
N ILE A 632 2.88 25.54 -15.23
CA ILE A 632 3.87 26.31 -14.50
C ILE A 632 4.06 25.76 -13.11
N LEU A 633 5.33 25.53 -12.74
CA LEU A 633 5.73 25.25 -11.37
C LEU A 633 5.99 26.56 -10.66
N VAL A 634 5.41 26.79 -9.49
CA VAL A 634 5.47 28.05 -8.74
C VAL A 634 5.91 27.79 -7.31
N ARG A 635 6.91 28.50 -6.84
CA ARG A 635 7.28 28.55 -5.43
C ARG A 635 6.75 29.84 -4.81
N ALA A 636 5.90 29.70 -3.81
CA ALA A 636 5.44 30.82 -3.02
C ALA A 636 6.45 31.21 -1.95
N LYS A 637 6.47 32.48 -1.56
CA LYS A 637 7.29 33.00 -0.45
C LYS A 637 6.90 32.30 0.86
N ALA A 638 7.85 32.27 1.78
CA ALA A 638 7.63 31.66 3.10
C ALA A 638 6.47 32.34 3.83
N GLY A 639 5.48 31.55 4.26
CA GLY A 639 4.28 32.04 4.94
C GLY A 639 3.13 32.44 4.01
N GLU A 640 3.37 32.55 2.71
CA GLU A 640 2.33 32.86 1.72
C GLU A 640 1.71 31.57 1.15
N LYS A 641 0.43 31.64 0.80
CA LYS A 641 -0.29 30.57 0.11
C LYS A 641 -0.87 31.08 -1.18
N LEU A 642 -0.74 30.27 -2.22
CA LEU A 642 -1.43 30.51 -3.48
C LEU A 642 -2.76 29.75 -3.44
N ASP A 643 -3.85 30.45 -3.77
CA ASP A 643 -5.17 29.84 -3.93
C ASP A 643 -5.60 29.85 -5.40
N LEU A 644 -6.50 28.95 -5.77
CA LEU A 644 -6.96 28.80 -7.15
C LEU A 644 -7.64 30.09 -7.66
N HIS A 645 -8.38 30.78 -6.79
CA HIS A 645 -9.09 32.00 -7.17
C HIS A 645 -8.11 33.11 -7.58
N THR A 646 -7.06 33.35 -6.79
CA THR A 646 -6.02 34.36 -7.08
C THR A 646 -5.30 34.05 -8.38
N VAL A 647 -4.87 32.79 -8.57
CA VAL A 647 -4.17 32.39 -9.80
C VAL A 647 -5.10 32.48 -11.01
N THR A 648 -6.38 32.07 -10.89
CA THR A 648 -7.36 32.17 -11.97
C THR A 648 -7.63 33.62 -12.35
N ALA A 649 -7.81 34.53 -11.37
CA ALA A 649 -8.00 35.93 -11.64
C ALA A 649 -6.82 36.55 -12.39
N LEU A 650 -5.57 36.19 -11.97
CA LEU A 650 -4.35 36.63 -12.63
C LEU A 650 -4.28 36.17 -14.10
N TYR A 651 -4.63 34.92 -14.38
CA TYR A 651 -4.61 34.38 -15.74
C TYR A 651 -5.73 34.97 -16.62
N LYS A 652 -6.96 35.09 -16.09
CA LYS A 652 -8.08 35.67 -16.83
C LYS A 652 -7.88 37.16 -17.13
N GLN A 653 -7.08 37.85 -16.32
CA GLN A 653 -6.67 39.22 -16.60
C GLN A 653 -5.77 39.34 -17.83
N GLN A 654 -4.92 38.30 -18.06
CA GLN A 654 -4.02 38.23 -19.21
C GLN A 654 -4.73 37.68 -20.46
N ASN A 655 -5.59 36.67 -20.27
CA ASN A 655 -6.37 36.04 -21.33
C ASN A 655 -7.70 35.52 -20.76
N PRO A 656 -8.83 36.19 -21.05
CA PRO A 656 -10.13 35.80 -20.55
C PRO A 656 -10.62 34.39 -20.92
N SER A 657 -10.11 33.84 -22.03
CA SER A 657 -10.47 32.49 -22.48
C SER A 657 -9.66 31.38 -21.82
N GLN A 658 -8.61 31.74 -21.08
CA GLN A 658 -7.74 30.74 -20.47
C GLN A 658 -8.29 30.28 -19.13
N SER A 659 -8.34 29.00 -18.93
CA SER A 659 -8.83 28.38 -17.70
C SER A 659 -7.73 27.53 -17.06
N ILE A 660 -7.70 27.58 -15.73
CA ILE A 660 -6.82 26.72 -14.93
C ILE A 660 -7.59 25.46 -14.62
N LEU A 661 -7.01 24.30 -14.99
CA LEU A 661 -7.58 23.02 -14.71
C LEU A 661 -7.43 22.65 -13.24
N LYS A 662 -6.25 22.91 -12.68
CA LYS A 662 -5.95 22.55 -11.30
C LYS A 662 -4.78 23.38 -10.75
N LEU A 663 -4.89 23.73 -9.47
CA LEU A 663 -3.76 24.19 -8.66
C LEU A 663 -3.42 23.09 -7.66
N VAL A 664 -2.27 22.47 -7.84
CA VAL A 664 -1.82 21.36 -6.98
C VAL A 664 -0.80 21.88 -5.97
N ASP A 665 -1.13 21.82 -4.69
CA ASP A 665 -0.13 21.94 -3.63
C ASP A 665 0.68 20.64 -3.58
N ILE A 666 1.95 20.70 -3.99
CA ILE A 666 2.82 19.53 -4.14
C ILE A 666 3.09 18.88 -2.79
N LYS A 667 3.20 19.66 -1.71
CA LYS A 667 3.37 19.10 -0.36
C LYS A 667 2.16 18.24 0.04
N SER A 668 0.96 18.75 -0.12
CA SER A 668 -0.28 18.00 0.15
C SER A 668 -0.39 16.77 -0.74
N ARG A 669 -0.01 16.87 -2.01
CA ARG A 669 0.00 15.75 -2.95
C ARG A 669 0.98 14.65 -2.52
N MET A 670 2.20 15.01 -2.12
CA MET A 670 3.19 14.06 -1.62
C MET A 670 2.74 13.40 -0.31
N GLN A 671 2.09 14.15 0.58
CA GLN A 671 1.49 13.59 1.78
C GLN A 671 0.39 12.59 1.47
N GLN A 672 -0.47 12.86 0.49
CA GLN A 672 -1.49 11.89 0.03
C GLN A 672 -0.86 10.61 -0.52
N LEU A 673 0.17 10.71 -1.37
CA LEU A 673 0.88 9.55 -1.92
C LEU A 673 1.53 8.70 -0.82
N ASN A 674 2.09 9.35 0.21
CA ASN A 674 2.72 8.67 1.34
C ASN A 674 1.72 8.20 2.42
N LYS A 675 0.45 8.58 2.34
CA LYS A 675 -0.55 8.26 3.37
C LYS A 675 -0.73 6.76 3.57
N THR A 676 -0.72 5.98 2.49
CA THR A 676 -0.82 4.51 2.57
C THR A 676 0.38 3.90 3.28
N ALA A 677 1.60 4.35 2.95
CA ALA A 677 2.82 3.93 3.63
C ALA A 677 2.83 4.32 5.12
N MET A 678 2.36 5.53 5.43
CA MET A 678 2.21 6.00 6.82
C MET A 678 1.21 5.17 7.61
N LEU A 679 0.06 4.85 7.04
CA LEU A 679 -0.95 3.98 7.69
C LEU A 679 -0.39 2.59 7.95
N SER A 680 0.33 2.02 6.97
CA SER A 680 0.98 0.72 7.10
C SER A 680 2.09 0.74 8.17
N PHE A 681 2.87 1.81 8.24
CA PHE A 681 3.88 2.01 9.29
C PHE A 681 3.25 2.08 10.68
N LEU A 682 2.18 2.88 10.85
CA LEU A 682 1.48 2.99 12.13
C LEU A 682 0.83 1.66 12.56
N ALA A 683 0.22 0.93 11.63
CA ALA A 683 -0.32 -0.40 11.89
C ALA A 683 0.79 -1.37 12.31
N GLY A 684 1.93 -1.37 11.61
CA GLY A 684 3.11 -2.14 11.96
C GLY A 684 3.66 -1.79 13.35
N LEU A 685 3.69 -0.50 13.69
CA LEU A 685 4.12 -0.02 15.00
C LEU A 685 3.22 -0.52 16.14
N VAL A 686 1.91 -0.44 15.96
CA VAL A 686 0.92 -0.94 16.92
C VAL A 686 1.12 -2.45 17.14
N ILE A 687 1.26 -3.22 16.06
CA ILE A 687 1.52 -4.67 16.14
C ILE A 687 2.84 -4.96 16.86
N ALA A 688 3.91 -4.23 16.52
CA ALA A 688 5.21 -4.39 17.16
C ALA A 688 5.16 -4.10 18.67
N LEU A 689 4.47 -3.03 19.08
CA LEU A 689 4.26 -2.70 20.49
C LEU A 689 3.42 -3.77 21.21
N MET A 690 2.37 -4.28 20.59
CA MET A 690 1.57 -5.37 21.15
C MET A 690 2.42 -6.64 21.33
N MET A 691 3.23 -7.01 20.34
CA MET A 691 4.17 -8.14 20.44
C MET A 691 5.18 -7.94 21.56
N LEU A 692 5.77 -6.76 21.70
CA LEU A 692 6.71 -6.44 22.75
C LEU A 692 6.07 -6.57 24.15
N ILE A 693 4.88 -6.03 24.33
CA ILE A 693 4.12 -6.17 25.58
C ILE A 693 3.86 -7.64 25.90
N GLN A 694 3.49 -8.45 24.89
CA GLN A 694 3.27 -9.89 25.05
C GLN A 694 4.54 -10.63 25.45
N VAL A 695 5.68 -10.32 24.81
CA VAL A 695 6.99 -10.91 25.14
C VAL A 695 7.34 -10.60 26.60
N VAL A 696 7.27 -9.33 27.00
CA VAL A 696 7.59 -8.88 28.36
C VAL A 696 6.66 -9.53 29.39
N ALA A 697 5.35 -9.48 29.16
CA ALA A 697 4.35 -10.03 30.08
C ALA A 697 4.50 -11.56 30.26
N GLY A 698 4.74 -12.29 29.16
CA GLY A 698 4.93 -13.72 29.23
C GLY A 698 6.20 -14.13 29.95
N MET A 699 7.31 -13.47 29.64
CA MET A 699 8.59 -13.73 30.30
C MET A 699 8.54 -13.33 31.78
N TYR A 700 7.94 -12.20 32.13
CA TYR A 700 7.77 -11.77 33.51
C TYR A 700 7.06 -12.84 34.35
N GLY A 701 5.94 -13.37 33.84
CA GLY A 701 5.16 -14.42 34.50
C GLY A 701 5.97 -15.70 34.71
N LEU A 702 6.62 -16.21 33.67
CA LEU A 702 7.34 -17.47 33.71
C LEU A 702 8.62 -17.38 34.51
N LEU A 703 9.43 -16.32 34.35
CA LEU A 703 10.66 -16.11 35.10
C LEU A 703 10.36 -15.87 36.59
N GLY A 704 9.28 -15.13 36.89
CA GLY A 704 8.84 -14.92 38.27
C GLY A 704 8.46 -16.25 38.97
N TYR A 705 7.81 -17.15 38.24
CA TYR A 705 7.54 -18.48 38.76
C TYR A 705 8.80 -19.31 38.99
N LEU A 706 9.69 -19.35 37.98
CA LEU A 706 10.97 -20.07 38.14
C LEU A 706 11.80 -19.52 39.28
N ALA A 707 11.75 -18.22 39.52
CA ALA A 707 12.40 -17.60 40.68
C ALA A 707 11.81 -18.10 42.03
N ILE A 708 10.48 -18.11 42.16
CA ILE A 708 9.80 -18.64 43.37
C ILE A 708 10.21 -20.09 43.63
N LEU A 709 10.35 -20.91 42.58
CA LEU A 709 10.76 -22.31 42.70
C LEU A 709 12.22 -22.47 43.16
N SER A 710 13.08 -21.56 42.74
CA SER A 710 14.51 -21.57 43.15
C SER A 710 14.77 -20.97 44.53
N THR A 711 13.79 -20.27 45.11
CA THR A 711 13.94 -19.60 46.44
C THR A 711 14.49 -20.51 47.54
N PRO A 712 13.99 -21.76 47.75
CA PRO A 712 14.53 -22.63 48.81
C PRO A 712 16.00 -22.99 48.60
N VAL A 713 16.38 -23.28 47.35
CA VAL A 713 17.77 -23.60 46.98
C VAL A 713 18.66 -22.39 47.16
N PHE A 714 18.15 -21.20 46.82
CA PHE A 714 18.84 -19.94 47.04
C PHE A 714 19.13 -19.67 48.51
N TYR A 715 18.12 -19.86 49.36
CA TYR A 715 18.31 -19.73 50.85
C TYR A 715 19.36 -20.69 51.39
N ILE A 716 19.33 -21.95 50.98
CA ILE A 716 20.32 -22.95 51.44
C ILE A 716 21.72 -22.55 50.98
N LYS A 717 21.91 -22.17 49.71
CA LYS A 717 23.22 -21.72 49.23
C LYS A 717 23.74 -20.50 49.93
N ARG A 718 22.89 -19.57 50.31
CA ARG A 718 23.24 -18.37 51.05
C ARG A 718 23.61 -18.67 52.51
N LEU A 719 22.92 -19.62 53.13
CA LEU A 719 23.30 -20.11 54.48
C LEU A 719 24.68 -20.78 54.49
N VAL A 720 25.10 -21.37 53.37
CA VAL A 720 26.42 -21.99 53.19
C VAL A 720 27.50 -20.97 52.75
N GLY A 721 27.12 -19.66 52.59
CA GLY A 721 28.07 -18.59 52.29
C GLY A 721 28.21 -18.17 50.84
N ALA A 722 27.33 -18.63 49.91
CA ALA A 722 27.38 -18.20 48.54
C ALA A 722 27.00 -16.73 48.38
N LYS A 723 27.76 -15.96 47.60
CA LYS A 723 27.44 -14.58 47.26
C LYS A 723 26.29 -14.53 46.27
N VAL A 724 25.49 -13.49 46.34
CA VAL A 724 24.35 -13.26 45.39
C VAL A 724 24.80 -13.33 43.93
N ARG A 725 25.99 -12.75 43.66
CA ARG A 725 26.58 -12.76 42.31
C ARG A 725 26.84 -14.18 41.78
N ASP A 726 27.32 -15.08 42.63
CA ASP A 726 27.67 -16.45 42.23
C ASP A 726 26.41 -17.25 41.90
N VAL A 727 25.35 -17.06 42.66
CA VAL A 727 24.04 -17.70 42.41
C VAL A 727 23.39 -17.16 41.13
N LEU A 728 23.49 -15.86 40.86
CA LEU A 728 23.03 -15.23 39.63
C LEU A 728 23.75 -15.81 38.39
N ILE A 729 25.09 -15.83 38.45
CA ILE A 729 25.92 -16.36 37.36
C ILE A 729 25.55 -17.84 37.07
N GLU A 730 25.40 -18.65 38.10
CA GLU A 730 25.00 -20.05 37.96
C GLU A 730 23.62 -20.20 37.33
N GLN A 731 22.64 -19.39 37.70
CA GLN A 731 21.32 -19.41 37.12
C GLN A 731 21.35 -18.98 35.66
N CYS A 732 22.07 -17.91 35.33
CA CYS A 732 22.25 -17.46 33.93
C CYS A 732 22.93 -18.54 33.10
N TRP A 733 24.02 -19.17 33.57
CA TRP A 733 24.69 -20.27 32.87
C TRP A 733 23.78 -21.50 32.64
N SER A 734 23.00 -21.89 33.65
CA SER A 734 22.10 -23.04 33.52
C SER A 734 21.00 -22.86 32.49
N ARG A 735 20.71 -21.61 32.12
CA ARG A 735 19.71 -21.26 31.07
C ARG A 735 20.34 -20.86 29.76
N ALA A 736 21.62 -20.53 29.72
CA ALA A 736 22.32 -20.10 28.51
C ALA A 736 22.22 -21.11 27.37
N SER A 737 22.35 -22.41 27.67
CA SER A 737 22.21 -23.48 26.66
C SER A 737 20.82 -23.51 26.04
N LEU A 738 19.78 -23.30 26.83
CA LEU A 738 18.39 -23.24 26.37
C LEU A 738 18.13 -22.00 25.50
N VAL A 739 18.63 -20.85 25.92
CA VAL A 739 18.56 -19.62 25.15
C VAL A 739 19.26 -19.78 23.81
N LEU A 740 20.45 -20.40 23.81
CA LEU A 740 21.19 -20.67 22.57
C LEU A 740 20.38 -21.56 21.60
N VAL A 741 19.81 -22.67 22.09
CA VAL A 741 18.96 -23.54 21.27
C VAL A 741 17.74 -22.79 20.73
N ALA A 742 17.07 -21.98 21.56
CA ALA A 742 15.93 -21.17 21.15
C ALA A 742 16.31 -20.13 20.07
N VAL A 743 17.48 -19.50 20.21
CA VAL A 743 18.03 -18.59 19.21
C VAL A 743 18.30 -19.29 17.88
N VAL A 744 18.96 -20.47 17.89
CA VAL A 744 19.24 -21.22 16.66
C VAL A 744 17.96 -21.60 15.94
N ILE A 745 16.96 -22.11 16.66
CA ILE A 745 15.64 -22.43 16.07
C ILE A 745 14.96 -21.18 15.53
N ALA A 746 15.00 -20.06 16.25
CA ALA A 746 14.40 -18.80 15.83
C ALA A 746 15.06 -18.25 14.56
N VAL A 747 16.39 -18.30 14.47
CA VAL A 747 17.13 -17.90 13.25
C VAL A 747 16.72 -18.78 12.07
N PHE A 748 16.68 -20.10 12.24
CA PHE A 748 16.25 -21.02 11.18
C PHE A 748 14.82 -20.73 10.72
N LEU A 749 13.86 -20.57 11.65
CA LEU A 749 12.48 -20.25 11.32
C LEU A 749 12.35 -18.87 10.64
N SER A 750 13.10 -17.87 11.09
CA SER A 750 13.09 -16.55 10.46
C SER A 750 13.62 -16.58 9.03
N LEU A 751 14.64 -17.40 8.74
CA LEU A 751 15.16 -17.60 7.39
C LEU A 751 14.14 -18.32 6.49
N VAL A 752 13.46 -19.36 7.00
CA VAL A 752 12.39 -20.06 6.27
C VAL A 752 11.25 -19.08 5.94
N VAL A 753 10.79 -18.30 6.89
CA VAL A 753 9.76 -17.28 6.67
C VAL A 753 10.23 -16.24 5.64
N ALA A 754 11.46 -15.75 5.77
CA ALA A 754 12.00 -14.78 4.83
C ALA A 754 12.12 -15.33 3.40
N SER A 755 12.46 -16.60 3.25
CA SER A 755 12.53 -17.26 1.92
C SER A 755 11.15 -17.42 1.29
N THR A 756 10.14 -17.83 2.06
CA THR A 756 8.77 -18.02 1.56
C THR A 756 8.10 -16.71 1.11
N PHE A 757 8.47 -15.59 1.72
CA PHE A 757 7.93 -14.28 1.38
C PHE A 757 8.84 -13.42 0.48
N GLY A 758 9.97 -13.96 0.03
CA GLY A 758 10.91 -13.22 -0.82
C GLY A 758 11.60 -12.03 -0.13
N ILE A 759 11.70 -12.07 1.22
CA ILE A 759 12.25 -10.98 2.06
C ILE A 759 13.76 -11.19 2.33
N LEU A 760 14.39 -12.13 1.68
CA LEU A 760 15.82 -12.39 1.85
C LEU A 760 16.63 -11.16 1.43
N SER A 761 16.95 -10.32 2.41
CA SER A 761 17.81 -9.15 2.25
C SER A 761 18.99 -9.23 3.24
N PRO A 762 20.14 -8.63 2.95
CA PRO A 762 21.27 -8.54 3.90
C PRO A 762 20.88 -7.90 5.24
N LEU A 763 19.86 -7.04 5.21
CA LEU A 763 19.33 -6.35 6.39
C LEU A 763 18.60 -7.30 7.35
N LEU A 764 18.12 -8.46 6.89
CA LEU A 764 17.45 -9.45 7.75
C LEU A 764 18.35 -9.89 8.91
N GLY A 765 19.65 -10.07 8.67
CA GLY A 765 20.64 -10.39 9.71
C GLY A 765 20.71 -9.33 10.79
N ILE A 766 20.59 -8.05 10.42
CA ILE A 766 20.59 -6.92 11.37
C ILE A 766 19.32 -6.97 12.23
N TYR A 767 18.14 -7.20 11.64
CA TYR A 767 16.88 -7.27 12.38
C TYR A 767 16.84 -8.46 13.34
N LEU A 768 17.37 -9.61 12.91
CA LEU A 768 17.56 -10.78 13.77
C LEU A 768 18.47 -10.46 14.95
N LEU A 769 19.60 -9.81 14.73
CA LEU A 769 20.51 -9.41 15.78
C LEU A 769 19.84 -8.47 16.78
N PHE A 770 19.12 -7.45 16.32
CA PHE A 770 18.36 -6.55 17.20
C PHE A 770 17.29 -7.30 18.00
N ALA A 771 16.56 -8.22 17.39
CA ALA A 771 15.56 -9.02 18.10
C ALA A 771 16.19 -9.92 19.17
N ILE A 772 17.32 -10.56 18.87
CA ILE A 772 18.07 -11.41 19.83
C ILE A 772 18.57 -10.57 21.01
N VAL A 773 19.16 -9.42 20.73
CA VAL A 773 19.67 -8.51 21.78
C VAL A 773 18.52 -7.98 22.64
N LEU A 774 17.41 -7.56 22.03
CA LEU A 774 16.25 -7.04 22.76
C LEU A 774 15.64 -8.11 23.67
N VAL A 775 15.32 -9.29 23.13
CA VAL A 775 14.71 -10.39 23.87
C VAL A 775 15.66 -10.91 24.94
N GLY A 776 16.94 -11.03 24.64
CA GLY A 776 17.98 -11.41 25.60
C GLY A 776 18.11 -10.41 26.76
N SER A 777 18.07 -9.11 26.45
CA SER A 777 18.11 -8.03 27.48
C SER A 777 16.86 -8.07 28.37
N ILE A 778 15.67 -8.32 27.78
CA ILE A 778 14.43 -8.47 28.57
C ILE A 778 14.56 -9.65 29.56
N VAL A 779 15.04 -10.81 29.09
CA VAL A 779 15.24 -11.98 29.94
C VAL A 779 16.19 -11.64 31.08
N LEU A 780 17.32 -11.02 30.78
CA LEU A 780 18.34 -10.66 31.80
C LEU A 780 17.79 -9.68 32.82
N VAL A 781 17.12 -8.61 32.38
CA VAL A 781 16.57 -7.58 33.30
C VAL A 781 15.49 -8.17 34.20
N LEU A 782 14.59 -9.00 33.64
CA LEU A 782 13.53 -9.64 34.41
C LEU A 782 14.11 -10.66 35.42
N GLU A 783 15.14 -11.38 35.04
CA GLU A 783 15.82 -12.33 35.95
C GLU A 783 16.49 -11.60 37.12
N LEU A 784 17.22 -10.52 36.82
CA LEU A 784 17.81 -9.66 37.86
C LEU A 784 16.75 -9.10 38.81
N HIS A 785 15.64 -8.58 38.26
CA HIS A 785 14.53 -8.05 39.06
C HIS A 785 13.93 -9.09 40.01
N HIS A 786 13.68 -10.30 39.50
CA HIS A 786 13.11 -11.36 40.34
C HIS A 786 14.06 -11.88 41.41
N VAL A 787 15.35 -11.96 41.12
CA VAL A 787 16.36 -12.38 42.13
C VAL A 787 16.56 -11.29 43.15
N THR A 788 16.67 -10.01 42.79
CA THR A 788 16.81 -8.90 43.73
C THR A 788 15.61 -8.77 44.67
N LYS A 789 14.42 -9.12 44.21
CA LYS A 789 13.20 -9.11 45.05
C LYS A 789 13.13 -10.25 46.06
N GLN A 790 13.98 -11.28 45.93
CA GLN A 790 14.09 -12.43 46.82
C GLN A 790 15.18 -12.24 47.91
N ILE A 791 16.03 -11.24 47.73
CA ILE A 791 17.05 -10.81 48.67
C ILE A 791 16.44 -9.89 49.71
#